data_819d85e2a947b97e61e80a3e806ffd73
#
_entry.id   819d85e2a947b97e61e80a3e806ffd73
#
_cell.length_a   1.000
_cell.length_b   1.000
_cell.length_c   1.000
_cell.angle_alpha   90.00
_cell.angle_beta   90.00
_cell.angle_gamma   90.00
#
_symmetry.space_group_name_H-M   'P 1'
#
loop_
_entity.id
_entity.type
_entity.pdbx_description
1 polymer ?
#
loop_
_entity_poly.entity_id
_entity_poly.type
_entity_poly.pdbx_seq_one_letter_code
_entity_poly.pdbx_strand_id
1 'polypeptide(L)'
;MGVHTGDSITVAPAMTLTDKEYQRMRDAALRIIREIGVDTGGSNIQFGVNPDTGELVVIEMNPRVSRSSALASKATGFPIAKIAAKLAIGYTLDEITNDITGVTKASFEPTIDYVVVKIPRFAFQKFKGADPTLTTQMKSVGEAMAIGRTFKESLQKAIRSLELELNGLASRVGLDRGIPEGFDRQGAMERIRQQLRSPIAERIWYVADAIRLGMSNDELFALTKIDAWFLDQLRDLMRVEQRLVEQASGQGSLDDALLWEAKELGFSDERIAQLTGLAAASIRAQRSAPGSTRSVTYKRVDTCAAEFEAHTPYLYSTYGTECEARPTAREKVIILGGGPNRIGQGIEFDYCCVHAAMALREEGLETIMVNCNPETVSTDYDTSDRLYFEPLTEEDVLNIIQRENPLGVVLQFGGQTPLKLAIPLSKAGVPILGTSPDAIDRAEDRERFRDLLNRLGLQQAESGIARSVDEAVSIAANISYPVMVRPSYVLGGRAMQIVYDQAGLLEYMGSAVKASHKHPVLIDKYLSDAIEVDADAICDGRRVVVAGIMEHIEEAGVHSGDSACSLPPYSLDETVVEEIRRQMTALALELGVVGLMNAQFAVKDKTVYVLEVNPRGSRTVPFVSKAIGVPLAKLAMKTMIGRSLDDLGFVTAPKPVHLSVKEAVFPFNKFPGVDVLLGPEMKSTGEVMGIDADFGWAFAKSQAGAGAMLPMSGMAFISVKETDRPAALQVSKQLHRLGFGIQATSGTAGYLRDHGLEVKTVLKVTEGRPHIVDLIKNGEVALVVNTVGTAASHADSLSIRREALNKGLAYYTTMRGARAAVMGIEAILKKELTIRSLQEYNCRR
;
A
#
# COMPACT_ATOMS: atom_id res chain seq x y z
N MET A 1 13.64 -15.94 5.88
CA MET A 1 13.05 -16.07 4.56
C MET A 1 13.85 -15.32 3.49
N GLY A 2 14.18 -14.05 3.67
CA GLY A 2 15.05 -13.28 2.79
C GLY A 2 16.49 -13.24 3.30
N VAL A 3 17.36 -12.57 2.54
CA VAL A 3 18.76 -12.35 2.92
C VAL A 3 18.93 -10.97 3.58
N HIS A 4 18.24 -9.96 3.09
CA HIS A 4 18.17 -8.63 3.70
C HIS A 4 17.28 -8.65 4.95
N THR A 5 17.64 -7.93 6.02
CA THR A 5 16.85 -7.88 7.27
C THR A 5 15.44 -7.37 7.09
N GLY A 6 15.25 -6.37 6.20
CA GLY A 6 13.92 -5.87 5.83
C GLY A 6 13.03 -6.91 5.14
N ASP A 7 13.62 -7.89 4.46
CA ASP A 7 12.92 -8.94 3.72
C ASP A 7 12.79 -10.25 4.50
N SER A 8 13.25 -10.27 5.75
CA SER A 8 13.21 -11.45 6.63
C SER A 8 12.02 -11.40 7.58
N ILE A 9 11.45 -12.57 7.90
CA ILE A 9 10.58 -12.74 9.06
C ILE A 9 11.46 -12.52 10.29
N THR A 10 11.02 -11.62 11.19
CA THR A 10 11.77 -11.24 12.38
C THR A 10 10.98 -11.58 13.62
N VAL A 11 11.63 -12.09 14.65
CA VAL A 11 11.01 -12.41 15.93
C VAL A 11 11.72 -11.66 17.07
N ALA A 12 10.96 -11.17 18.02
CA ALA A 12 11.42 -10.61 19.28
C ALA A 12 10.65 -11.25 20.45
N PRO A 13 11.34 -11.63 21.55
CA PRO A 13 12.78 -11.59 21.77
C PRO A 13 13.55 -12.58 20.89
N ALA A 14 14.89 -12.56 20.93
CA ALA A 14 15.73 -13.53 20.23
C ALA A 14 15.48 -14.95 20.77
N MET A 15 15.01 -15.87 19.90
CA MET A 15 14.55 -17.21 20.31
C MET A 15 15.61 -18.28 20.19
N THR A 16 16.65 -18.07 19.40
CA THR A 16 17.68 -19.08 19.08
C THR A 16 19.04 -18.74 19.62
N LEU A 17 19.19 -17.62 20.34
CA LEU A 17 20.42 -17.24 21.01
C LEU A 17 20.41 -17.72 22.46
N THR A 18 21.54 -18.22 22.93
CA THR A 18 21.77 -18.43 24.35
C THR A 18 21.95 -17.09 25.06
N ASP A 19 21.69 -17.02 26.36
CA ASP A 19 21.89 -15.80 27.14
C ASP A 19 23.34 -15.29 27.03
N LYS A 20 24.31 -16.20 27.03
CA LYS A 20 25.74 -15.85 26.89
C LYS A 20 26.05 -15.20 25.54
N GLU A 21 25.47 -15.67 24.45
CA GLU A 21 25.61 -15.05 23.12
C GLU A 21 24.94 -13.69 23.07
N TYR A 22 23.73 -13.59 23.62
CA TYR A 22 22.99 -12.33 23.73
C TYR A 22 23.79 -11.28 24.51
N GLN A 23 24.36 -11.62 25.70
CA GLN A 23 25.14 -10.67 26.50
C GLN A 23 26.43 -10.25 25.78
N ARG A 24 27.10 -11.15 25.08
CA ARG A 24 28.27 -10.80 24.25
C ARG A 24 27.93 -9.85 23.14
N MET A 25 26.80 -10.06 22.49
CA MET A 25 26.28 -9.18 21.43
C MET A 25 25.92 -7.77 21.97
N ARG A 26 25.26 -7.75 23.14
CA ARG A 26 24.92 -6.51 23.85
C ARG A 26 26.18 -5.73 24.22
N ASP A 27 27.19 -6.36 24.81
CA ASP A 27 28.45 -5.72 25.16
C ASP A 27 29.19 -5.20 23.92
N ALA A 28 29.19 -5.95 22.84
CA ALA A 28 29.76 -5.50 21.57
C ALA A 28 29.01 -4.26 21.03
N ALA A 29 27.69 -4.23 21.09
CA ALA A 29 26.87 -3.07 20.66
C ALA A 29 27.22 -1.82 21.48
N LEU A 30 27.34 -1.93 22.79
CA LEU A 30 27.72 -0.80 23.68
C LEU A 30 29.10 -0.24 23.35
N ARG A 31 30.09 -1.12 23.07
CA ARG A 31 31.43 -0.69 22.65
C ARG A 31 31.41 0.01 21.28
N ILE A 32 30.73 -0.57 20.32
CA ILE A 32 30.65 -0.01 18.97
C ILE A 32 30.00 1.38 18.98
N ILE A 33 28.88 1.55 19.70
CA ILE A 33 28.19 2.86 19.82
C ILE A 33 29.12 3.92 20.39
N ARG A 34 29.88 3.58 21.44
CA ARG A 34 30.82 4.52 22.08
C ARG A 34 32.02 4.82 21.19
N GLU A 35 32.57 3.85 20.49
CA GLU A 35 33.71 4.04 19.59
C GLU A 35 33.36 4.90 18.36
N ILE A 36 32.15 4.73 17.83
CA ILE A 36 31.64 5.57 16.72
C ILE A 36 31.31 7.01 17.21
N GLY A 37 31.09 7.20 18.50
CA GLY A 37 30.76 8.51 19.08
C GLY A 37 29.29 8.89 18.90
N VAL A 38 28.37 7.92 18.97
CA VAL A 38 26.93 8.20 19.03
C VAL A 38 26.57 8.54 20.46
N ASP A 39 26.81 9.79 20.85
CA ASP A 39 26.55 10.29 22.18
C ASP A 39 25.07 10.57 22.44
N THR A 40 24.34 10.95 21.37
CA THR A 40 22.96 11.38 21.47
C THR A 40 22.14 10.77 20.34
N GLY A 41 21.14 9.99 20.69
CA GLY A 41 20.20 9.46 19.70
C GLY A 41 20.13 7.94 19.63
N GLY A 42 19.48 7.45 18.59
CA GLY A 42 19.30 6.03 18.35
C GLY A 42 20.29 5.49 17.32
N SER A 43 20.61 4.19 17.44
CA SER A 43 21.39 3.47 16.45
C SER A 43 20.82 2.08 16.23
N ASN A 44 21.22 1.47 15.12
CA ASN A 44 20.93 0.08 14.79
C ASN A 44 22.22 -0.63 14.42
N ILE A 45 22.48 -1.78 15.04
CA ILE A 45 23.65 -2.62 14.75
C ILE A 45 23.16 -3.99 14.33
N GLN A 46 23.67 -4.50 13.22
CA GLN A 46 23.38 -5.83 12.71
C GLN A 46 24.54 -6.77 12.97
N PHE A 47 24.23 -7.92 13.54
CA PHE A 47 25.17 -8.98 13.82
C PHE A 47 24.79 -10.26 13.07
N GLY A 48 25.79 -11.05 12.73
CA GLY A 48 25.65 -12.46 12.37
C GLY A 48 26.24 -13.34 13.45
N VAL A 49 25.55 -14.41 13.79
CA VAL A 49 26.06 -15.45 14.70
C VAL A 49 26.22 -16.73 13.91
N ASN A 50 27.42 -17.30 13.94
CA ASN A 50 27.65 -18.62 13.35
C ASN A 50 26.97 -19.68 14.26
N PRO A 51 25.99 -20.44 13.75
CA PRO A 51 25.24 -21.39 14.57
C PRO A 51 26.12 -22.57 15.08
N ASP A 52 27.20 -22.90 14.38
CA ASP A 52 28.07 -24.04 14.74
C ASP A 52 29.12 -23.66 15.77
N THR A 53 29.64 -22.42 15.75
CA THR A 53 30.76 -21.97 16.58
C THR A 53 30.38 -20.92 17.61
N GLY A 54 29.20 -20.26 17.48
CA GLY A 54 28.80 -19.10 18.29
C GLY A 54 29.67 -17.87 18.02
N GLU A 55 30.43 -17.85 16.91
CA GLU A 55 31.21 -16.66 16.50
C GLU A 55 30.31 -15.51 16.13
N LEU A 56 30.56 -14.33 16.70
CA LEU A 56 29.83 -13.11 16.48
C LEU A 56 30.55 -12.25 15.43
N VAL A 57 29.87 -11.94 14.36
CA VAL A 57 30.32 -11.04 13.27
C VAL A 57 29.47 -9.79 13.23
N VAL A 58 30.10 -8.62 13.22
CA VAL A 58 29.43 -7.34 12.98
C VAL A 58 29.23 -7.18 11.48
N ILE A 59 27.99 -7.00 11.03
CA ILE A 59 27.64 -6.82 9.62
C ILE A 59 27.68 -5.33 9.27
N GLU A 60 26.91 -4.52 9.99
CA GLU A 60 26.85 -3.06 9.80
C GLU A 60 26.37 -2.34 11.06
N MET A 61 26.66 -1.06 11.13
CA MET A 61 26.13 -0.15 12.15
C MET A 61 25.57 1.09 11.47
N ASN A 62 24.35 1.43 11.83
CA ASN A 62 23.66 2.62 11.37
C ASN A 62 23.52 3.63 12.49
N PRO A 63 24.28 4.75 12.53
CA PRO A 63 24.23 5.76 13.60
C PRO A 63 22.99 6.66 13.45
N ARG A 64 21.86 6.07 13.33
CA ARG A 64 20.54 6.71 13.16
C ARG A 64 19.44 5.75 13.56
N VAL A 65 18.23 6.29 13.78
CA VAL A 65 17.02 5.46 13.85
C VAL A 65 16.77 4.77 12.49
N SER A 66 16.24 3.56 12.54
CA SER A 66 15.98 2.73 11.36
C SER A 66 14.52 2.23 11.38
N ARG A 67 14.09 1.53 10.32
CA ARG A 67 12.79 0.84 10.31
C ARG A 67 12.67 -0.16 11.46
N SER A 68 13.75 -0.87 11.79
CA SER A 68 13.79 -1.78 12.94
C SER A 68 13.63 -1.05 14.28
N SER A 69 14.00 0.23 14.38
CA SER A 69 13.75 1.02 15.58
C SER A 69 12.25 1.30 15.80
N ALA A 70 11.47 1.53 14.74
CA ALA A 70 10.02 1.64 14.83
C ALA A 70 9.40 0.32 15.28
N LEU A 71 9.81 -0.80 14.68
CA LEU A 71 9.39 -2.13 15.09
C LEU A 71 9.73 -2.40 16.57
N ALA A 72 10.97 -2.14 16.99
CA ALA A 72 11.41 -2.34 18.36
C ALA A 72 10.62 -1.46 19.36
N SER A 73 10.35 -0.21 19.02
CA SER A 73 9.55 0.68 19.85
C SER A 73 8.14 0.13 20.09
N LYS A 74 7.48 -0.38 19.05
CA LYS A 74 6.13 -0.92 19.15
C LYS A 74 6.09 -2.32 19.76
N ALA A 75 7.12 -3.11 19.50
CA ALA A 75 7.29 -4.44 20.11
C ALA A 75 7.49 -4.38 21.62
N THR A 76 8.20 -3.38 22.11
CA THR A 76 8.52 -3.22 23.54
C THR A 76 7.68 -2.17 24.26
N GLY A 77 6.93 -1.34 23.51
CA GLY A 77 6.30 -0.13 24.03
C GLY A 77 7.28 1.02 24.31
N PHE A 78 8.59 0.81 24.23
CA PHE A 78 9.61 1.80 24.56
C PHE A 78 9.83 2.81 23.44
N PRO A 79 9.56 4.12 23.64
CA PRO A 79 9.52 5.12 22.57
C PRO A 79 10.93 5.60 22.17
N ILE A 80 11.68 4.78 21.43
CA ILE A 80 13.09 5.01 21.06
C ILE A 80 13.30 6.40 20.44
N ALA A 81 12.49 6.82 19.48
CA ALA A 81 12.66 8.10 18.78
C ALA A 81 12.45 9.30 19.70
N LYS A 82 11.46 9.25 20.60
CA LYS A 82 11.20 10.30 21.59
C LYS A 82 12.35 10.43 22.58
N ILE A 83 12.87 9.29 23.06
CA ILE A 83 14.01 9.27 23.97
C ILE A 83 15.26 9.78 23.25
N ALA A 84 15.53 9.32 22.01
CA ALA A 84 16.62 9.81 21.20
C ALA A 84 16.58 11.34 21.00
N ALA A 85 15.41 11.92 20.79
CA ALA A 85 15.23 13.37 20.67
C ALA A 85 15.57 14.10 21.99
N LYS A 86 15.19 13.55 23.15
CA LYS A 86 15.56 14.11 24.47
C LYS A 86 17.07 14.02 24.72
N LEU A 87 17.71 12.93 24.36
CA LEU A 87 19.17 12.80 24.43
C LEU A 87 19.86 13.84 23.57
N ALA A 88 19.34 14.12 22.37
CA ALA A 88 19.91 15.11 21.44
C ALA A 88 19.89 16.55 21.98
N ILE A 89 19.02 16.87 22.93
CA ILE A 89 18.96 18.18 23.60
C ILE A 89 19.61 18.19 24.97
N GLY A 90 20.33 17.11 25.34
CA GLY A 90 21.25 17.07 26.50
C GLY A 90 20.75 16.31 27.71
N TYR A 91 19.59 15.68 27.70
CA TYR A 91 19.18 14.76 28.76
C TYR A 91 20.02 13.47 28.74
N THR A 92 20.14 12.82 29.89
CA THR A 92 20.73 11.48 30.02
C THR A 92 19.64 10.41 30.21
N LEU A 93 19.96 9.15 29.97
CA LEU A 93 18.99 8.04 30.09
C LEU A 93 18.44 7.86 31.50
N ASP A 94 19.23 8.18 32.51
CA ASP A 94 18.85 8.09 33.93
C ASP A 94 18.03 9.34 34.40
N GLU A 95 18.06 10.45 33.68
CA GLU A 95 17.18 11.59 33.91
C GLU A 95 15.79 11.39 33.28
N ILE A 96 15.72 10.71 32.12
CA ILE A 96 14.47 10.50 31.39
C ILE A 96 13.63 9.43 32.07
N THR A 97 12.41 9.77 32.46
CA THR A 97 11.42 8.80 32.95
C THR A 97 10.86 8.00 31.77
N ASN A 98 10.70 6.70 31.95
CA ASN A 98 10.03 5.83 31.00
C ASN A 98 8.52 6.10 31.02
N ASP A 99 7.98 6.60 29.92
CA ASP A 99 6.56 6.96 29.80
C ASP A 99 5.62 5.75 29.99
N ILE A 100 6.13 4.54 29.78
CA ILE A 100 5.33 3.31 29.84
C ILE A 100 5.03 2.90 31.27
N THR A 101 6.02 2.95 32.13
CA THR A 101 5.88 2.57 33.54
C THR A 101 5.60 3.79 34.44
N GLY A 102 6.00 4.98 34.01
CA GLY A 102 5.91 6.21 34.81
C GLY A 102 6.83 6.25 36.04
N VAL A 103 7.43 5.13 36.43
CA VAL A 103 8.26 4.96 37.65
C VAL A 103 9.70 4.55 37.36
N THR A 104 9.95 3.85 36.27
CA THR A 104 11.33 3.46 35.88
C THR A 104 12.00 4.53 35.02
N LYS A 105 13.31 4.43 34.83
CA LYS A 105 14.09 5.32 33.98
C LYS A 105 14.32 4.70 32.60
N ALA A 106 14.60 5.55 31.62
CA ALA A 106 14.91 5.11 30.26
C ALA A 106 16.20 4.31 30.14
N SER A 107 17.03 4.29 31.17
CA SER A 107 18.23 3.48 31.30
C SER A 107 17.97 1.97 31.55
N PHE A 108 16.73 1.61 31.91
CA PHE A 108 16.34 0.19 32.03
C PHE A 108 16.06 -0.39 30.64
N GLU A 109 16.75 -1.47 30.31
CA GLU A 109 16.56 -2.16 29.04
C GLU A 109 15.22 -2.90 29.03
N PRO A 110 14.46 -2.82 27.92
CA PRO A 110 13.19 -3.52 27.81
C PRO A 110 13.36 -5.05 27.94
N THR A 111 12.49 -5.66 28.75
CA THR A 111 12.32 -7.09 28.88
C THR A 111 10.87 -7.44 28.60
N ILE A 112 10.62 -8.41 27.71
CA ILE A 112 9.27 -8.79 27.28
C ILE A 112 9.00 -10.26 27.59
N ASP A 113 7.78 -10.59 28.00
CA ASP A 113 7.29 -11.92 28.31
C ASP A 113 6.29 -12.48 27.29
N TYR A 114 6.22 -11.83 26.12
CA TYR A 114 5.41 -12.17 24.96
C TYR A 114 6.29 -12.27 23.71
N VAL A 115 5.72 -12.69 22.59
CA VAL A 115 6.46 -12.86 21.34
C VAL A 115 5.89 -11.96 20.27
N VAL A 116 6.77 -11.24 19.60
CA VAL A 116 6.43 -10.37 18.46
C VAL A 116 7.00 -10.97 17.18
N VAL A 117 6.17 -11.08 16.16
CA VAL A 117 6.60 -11.51 14.81
C VAL A 117 6.30 -10.43 13.80
N LYS A 118 7.30 -10.07 13.01
CA LYS A 118 7.19 -9.20 11.85
C LYS A 118 7.32 -10.01 10.57
N ILE A 119 6.43 -9.81 9.60
CA ILE A 119 6.51 -10.42 8.27
C ILE A 119 6.52 -9.32 7.20
N PRO A 120 7.48 -9.34 6.25
CA PRO A 120 7.54 -8.38 5.17
C PRO A 120 6.43 -8.62 4.13
N ARG A 121 5.96 -7.52 3.53
CA ARG A 121 4.99 -7.52 2.43
C ARG A 121 5.70 -7.23 1.12
N PHE A 122 5.49 -8.09 0.11
CA PHE A 122 6.07 -7.95 -1.23
C PHE A 122 4.98 -7.62 -2.25
N ALA A 123 5.40 -7.07 -3.40
CA ALA A 123 4.51 -6.68 -4.48
C ALA A 123 5.06 -7.09 -5.87
N PHE A 124 5.77 -8.22 -5.95
CA PHE A 124 6.34 -8.70 -7.21
C PHE A 124 5.31 -8.84 -8.33
N GLN A 125 4.07 -9.21 -7.99
CA GLN A 125 2.98 -9.35 -8.94
C GLN A 125 2.62 -8.04 -9.68
N LYS A 126 3.02 -6.89 -9.15
CA LYS A 126 2.82 -5.56 -9.75
C LYS A 126 3.87 -5.22 -10.82
N PHE A 127 4.95 -5.97 -10.88
CA PHE A 127 6.09 -5.70 -11.76
C PHE A 127 6.35 -6.91 -12.65
N LYS A 128 5.75 -6.89 -13.84
CA LYS A 128 5.92 -7.98 -14.82
C LYS A 128 7.40 -8.18 -15.17
N GLY A 129 7.90 -9.41 -15.00
CA GLY A 129 9.29 -9.74 -15.24
C GLY A 129 10.26 -9.44 -14.10
N ALA A 130 9.77 -9.00 -12.92
CA ALA A 130 10.61 -8.87 -11.72
C ALA A 130 11.09 -10.24 -11.25
N ASP A 131 12.36 -10.34 -10.89
CA ASP A 131 12.92 -11.52 -10.25
C ASP A 131 12.43 -11.61 -8.79
N PRO A 132 11.65 -12.66 -8.41
CA PRO A 132 11.14 -12.82 -7.06
C PRO A 132 12.19 -13.32 -6.06
N THR A 133 13.40 -13.64 -6.49
CA THR A 133 14.48 -14.10 -5.62
C THR A 133 14.91 -12.99 -4.68
N LEU A 134 14.87 -13.25 -3.38
CA LEU A 134 15.32 -12.31 -2.37
C LEU A 134 16.85 -12.34 -2.28
N THR A 135 17.45 -11.15 -2.16
CA THR A 135 18.90 -10.95 -2.17
C THR A 135 19.33 -10.05 -1.02
N THR A 136 20.53 -9.51 -1.09
CA THR A 136 21.01 -8.48 -0.14
C THR A 136 20.37 -7.12 -0.37
N GLN A 137 19.67 -6.91 -1.48
CA GLN A 137 18.87 -5.71 -1.74
C GLN A 137 17.44 -5.90 -1.21
N MET A 138 16.94 -4.94 -0.44
CA MET A 138 15.58 -4.96 0.08
C MET A 138 14.53 -4.79 -1.03
N LYS A 139 13.62 -5.75 -1.16
CA LYS A 139 12.53 -5.77 -2.16
C LYS A 139 11.13 -5.60 -1.55
N SER A 140 10.99 -5.70 -0.23
CA SER A 140 9.71 -5.48 0.47
C SER A 140 9.23 -4.03 0.32
N VAL A 141 7.91 -3.87 0.32
CA VAL A 141 7.23 -2.56 0.20
C VAL A 141 6.52 -2.13 1.48
N GLY A 142 6.37 -3.04 2.43
CA GLY A 142 5.77 -2.84 3.74
C GLY A 142 5.96 -4.05 4.61
N GLU A 143 5.37 -4.03 5.81
CA GLU A 143 5.45 -5.13 6.77
C GLU A 143 4.22 -5.17 7.69
N ALA A 144 3.90 -6.35 8.21
CA ALA A 144 2.93 -6.54 9.27
C ALA A 144 3.63 -7.03 10.53
N MET A 145 3.13 -6.60 11.69
CA MET A 145 3.55 -7.04 13.01
C MET A 145 2.38 -7.69 13.74
N ALA A 146 2.64 -8.75 14.48
CA ALA A 146 1.67 -9.34 15.36
C ALA A 146 2.33 -9.75 16.68
N ILE A 147 1.54 -9.75 17.74
CA ILE A 147 1.97 -10.06 19.11
C ILE A 147 1.12 -11.22 19.63
N GLY A 148 1.73 -12.12 20.35
CA GLY A 148 1.08 -13.26 21.00
C GLY A 148 1.91 -13.79 22.16
N ARG A 149 1.40 -14.79 22.88
CA ARG A 149 2.12 -15.42 23.99
C ARG A 149 3.18 -16.42 23.50
N THR A 150 3.04 -16.90 22.27
CA THR A 150 3.97 -17.86 21.66
C THR A 150 4.33 -17.43 20.23
N PHE A 151 5.45 -17.95 19.73
CA PHE A 151 5.86 -17.74 18.34
C PHE A 151 4.79 -18.25 17.34
N LYS A 152 4.18 -19.39 17.61
CA LYS A 152 3.15 -20.00 16.75
C LYS A 152 1.93 -19.09 16.62
N GLU A 153 1.42 -18.59 17.74
CA GLU A 153 0.30 -17.64 17.77
C GLU A 153 0.62 -16.35 17.00
N SER A 154 1.76 -15.72 17.32
CA SER A 154 2.20 -14.48 16.68
C SER A 154 2.43 -14.66 15.18
N LEU A 155 3.03 -15.77 14.76
CA LEU A 155 3.29 -16.07 13.35
C LEU A 155 1.96 -16.19 12.55
N GLN A 156 1.00 -16.93 13.06
CA GLN A 156 -0.29 -17.12 12.38
C GLN A 156 -1.08 -15.81 12.30
N LYS A 157 -1.08 -15.00 13.36
CA LYS A 157 -1.65 -13.64 13.34
C LYS A 157 -0.95 -12.75 12.32
N ALA A 158 0.39 -12.77 12.27
CA ALA A 158 1.16 -11.98 11.30
C ALA A 158 0.88 -12.39 9.85
N ILE A 159 0.73 -13.68 9.57
CA ILE A 159 0.40 -14.17 8.23
C ILE A 159 -0.96 -13.63 7.76
N ARG A 160 -2.01 -13.71 8.61
CA ARG A 160 -3.32 -13.19 8.20
C ARG A 160 -3.41 -11.67 8.18
N SER A 161 -2.43 -10.98 8.78
CA SER A 161 -2.28 -9.53 8.69
C SER A 161 -1.68 -9.05 7.35
N LEU A 162 -1.13 -9.95 6.52
CA LEU A 162 -0.46 -9.58 5.25
C LEU A 162 -1.40 -9.14 4.13
N GLU A 163 -2.71 -9.26 4.27
CA GLU A 163 -3.68 -8.94 3.21
C GLU A 163 -3.42 -9.70 1.90
N LEU A 164 -3.14 -11.01 2.02
CA LEU A 164 -2.90 -11.93 0.89
C LEU A 164 -4.08 -12.86 0.61
N GLU A 165 -5.22 -12.67 1.28
CA GLU A 165 -6.37 -13.58 1.25
C GLU A 165 -6.02 -15.02 1.71
N LEU A 166 -5.04 -15.13 2.61
CA LEU A 166 -4.56 -16.37 3.19
C LEU A 166 -4.81 -16.38 4.69
N ASN A 167 -5.49 -17.42 5.16
CA ASN A 167 -5.86 -17.60 6.56
C ASN A 167 -4.85 -18.52 7.29
N GLY A 168 -3.55 -18.19 7.23
CA GLY A 168 -2.48 -18.98 7.83
C GLY A 168 -1.60 -19.68 6.80
N LEU A 169 -1.05 -20.85 7.17
CA LEU A 169 -0.13 -21.61 6.31
C LEU A 169 -0.88 -22.48 5.28
N ALA A 170 -1.72 -21.86 4.46
CA ALA A 170 -2.48 -22.53 3.41
C ALA A 170 -1.56 -23.21 2.38
N SER A 171 -1.95 -24.39 1.90
CA SER A 171 -1.14 -25.17 0.97
C SER A 171 -1.04 -24.52 -0.41
N ARG A 172 0.18 -24.52 -0.97
CA ARG A 172 0.46 -24.07 -2.35
C ARG A 172 0.31 -25.20 -3.38
N VAL A 173 0.14 -26.42 -2.92
CA VAL A 173 0.01 -27.62 -3.77
C VAL A 173 -1.28 -28.42 -3.51
N GLY A 174 -2.23 -27.85 -2.74
CA GLY A 174 -3.56 -28.43 -2.54
C GLY A 174 -3.67 -29.48 -1.44
N LEU A 175 -2.91 -29.35 -0.35
CA LEU A 175 -2.84 -30.32 0.76
C LEU A 175 -3.63 -29.89 2.02
N ASP A 176 -4.45 -28.85 1.96
CA ASP A 176 -5.13 -28.31 3.15
C ASP A 176 -6.07 -29.31 3.84
N ARG A 177 -6.65 -30.25 3.12
CA ARG A 177 -7.53 -31.31 3.65
C ARG A 177 -6.92 -32.70 3.54
N GLY A 178 -5.59 -32.81 3.63
CA GLY A 178 -4.86 -34.05 3.43
C GLY A 178 -4.43 -34.26 1.99
N ILE A 179 -3.88 -35.43 1.71
CA ILE A 179 -3.39 -35.79 0.37
C ILE A 179 -4.55 -36.29 -0.48
N PRO A 180 -4.93 -35.60 -1.60
CA PRO A 180 -6.01 -36.03 -2.45
C PRO A 180 -5.73 -37.39 -3.13
N GLU A 181 -6.78 -38.10 -3.47
CA GLU A 181 -6.67 -39.32 -4.29
C GLU A 181 -6.06 -38.99 -5.65
N GLY A 182 -5.09 -39.80 -6.10
CA GLY A 182 -4.35 -39.57 -7.36
C GLY A 182 -3.36 -38.42 -7.34
N PHE A 183 -3.03 -37.88 -6.16
CA PHE A 183 -2.08 -36.78 -6.03
C PHE A 183 -0.66 -37.18 -6.48
N ASP A 184 -0.09 -36.39 -7.40
CA ASP A 184 1.30 -36.54 -7.85
C ASP A 184 2.29 -36.09 -6.76
N ARG A 185 2.54 -36.96 -5.81
CA ARG A 185 3.44 -36.69 -4.67
C ARG A 185 4.87 -36.44 -5.12
N GLN A 186 5.37 -37.17 -6.13
CA GLN A 186 6.75 -37.03 -6.60
C GLN A 186 6.96 -35.69 -7.31
N GLY A 187 6.09 -35.33 -8.24
CA GLY A 187 6.16 -34.04 -8.93
C GLY A 187 5.93 -32.86 -8.00
N ALA A 188 5.02 -32.97 -7.03
CA ALA A 188 4.82 -31.96 -6.01
C ALA A 188 6.06 -31.76 -5.14
N MET A 189 6.71 -32.85 -4.68
CA MET A 189 7.92 -32.79 -3.87
C MET A 189 9.09 -32.15 -4.64
N GLU A 190 9.23 -32.45 -5.95
CA GLU A 190 10.30 -31.81 -6.75
C GLU A 190 10.06 -30.31 -6.92
N ARG A 191 8.81 -29.89 -7.21
CA ARG A 191 8.45 -28.46 -7.23
C ARG A 191 8.74 -27.76 -5.90
N ILE A 192 8.36 -28.38 -4.78
CA ILE A 192 8.64 -27.85 -3.42
C ILE A 192 10.14 -27.71 -3.21
N ARG A 193 10.95 -28.73 -3.51
CA ARG A 193 12.41 -28.67 -3.39
C ARG A 193 13.01 -27.52 -4.20
N GLN A 194 12.53 -27.31 -5.41
CA GLN A 194 12.98 -26.20 -6.24
C GLN A 194 12.68 -24.85 -5.58
N GLN A 195 11.45 -24.65 -5.03
CA GLN A 195 11.07 -23.40 -4.35
C GLN A 195 11.82 -23.20 -3.02
N LEU A 196 12.20 -24.27 -2.33
CA LEU A 196 12.93 -24.18 -1.07
C LEU A 196 14.40 -23.77 -1.24
N ARG A 197 15.03 -24.09 -2.38
CA ARG A 197 16.44 -23.79 -2.65
C ARG A 197 16.71 -22.30 -2.78
N SER A 198 15.73 -21.53 -3.27
CA SER A 198 15.86 -20.08 -3.46
C SER A 198 15.07 -19.32 -2.40
N PRO A 199 15.61 -18.25 -1.81
CA PRO A 199 14.84 -17.39 -0.91
C PRO A 199 13.82 -16.59 -1.72
N ILE A 200 12.54 -16.90 -1.52
CA ILE A 200 11.41 -16.24 -2.13
C ILE A 200 10.38 -15.82 -1.08
N ALA A 201 9.52 -14.87 -1.42
CA ALA A 201 8.47 -14.38 -0.52
C ALA A 201 7.54 -15.48 0.00
N GLU A 202 7.26 -16.49 -0.80
CA GLU A 202 6.32 -17.58 -0.50
C GLU A 202 6.97 -18.79 0.18
N ARG A 203 8.25 -18.74 0.48
CA ARG A 203 9.04 -19.89 0.96
C ARG A 203 8.43 -20.57 2.19
N ILE A 204 7.85 -19.81 3.13
CA ILE A 204 7.29 -20.36 4.37
C ILE A 204 6.11 -21.32 4.11
N TRP A 205 5.28 -21.04 3.12
CA TRP A 205 4.17 -21.92 2.73
C TRP A 205 4.67 -23.23 2.09
N TYR A 206 5.75 -23.16 1.30
CA TYR A 206 6.41 -24.36 0.75
C TYR A 206 7.11 -25.19 1.84
N VAL A 207 7.63 -24.56 2.90
CA VAL A 207 8.12 -25.27 4.11
C VAL A 207 6.97 -26.05 4.76
N ALA A 208 5.80 -25.41 4.94
CA ALA A 208 4.62 -26.07 5.49
C ALA A 208 4.17 -27.26 4.62
N ASP A 209 4.15 -27.11 3.29
CA ASP A 209 3.81 -28.19 2.38
C ASP A 209 4.82 -29.33 2.38
N ALA A 210 6.11 -29.02 2.49
CA ALA A 210 7.14 -30.03 2.66
C ALA A 210 6.95 -30.84 3.95
N ILE A 211 6.59 -30.19 5.06
CA ILE A 211 6.27 -30.86 6.33
C ILE A 211 5.04 -31.77 6.18
N ARG A 212 3.96 -31.30 5.51
CA ARG A 212 2.76 -32.12 5.23
C ARG A 212 3.08 -33.37 4.43
N LEU A 213 4.06 -33.30 3.52
CA LEU A 213 4.55 -34.42 2.73
C LEU A 213 5.60 -35.28 3.46
N GLY A 214 5.94 -34.96 4.71
CA GLY A 214 6.82 -35.79 5.54
C GLY A 214 8.32 -35.49 5.39
N MET A 215 8.72 -34.36 4.81
CA MET A 215 10.13 -33.97 4.75
C MET A 215 10.68 -33.73 6.18
N SER A 216 11.88 -34.26 6.47
CA SER A 216 12.52 -34.10 7.79
C SER A 216 13.06 -32.68 8.01
N ASN A 217 13.35 -32.33 9.29
CA ASN A 217 13.98 -31.04 9.59
C ASN A 217 15.38 -30.94 9.00
N ASP A 218 16.13 -32.04 8.97
CA ASP A 218 17.49 -32.06 8.41
C ASP A 218 17.46 -31.77 6.89
N GLU A 219 16.51 -32.37 6.18
CA GLU A 219 16.31 -32.08 4.74
C GLU A 219 15.90 -30.62 4.51
N LEU A 220 14.96 -30.10 5.33
CA LEU A 220 14.54 -28.72 5.29
C LEU A 220 15.68 -27.74 5.60
N PHE A 221 16.46 -28.02 6.65
CA PHE A 221 17.65 -27.23 7.00
C PHE A 221 18.69 -27.26 5.87
N ALA A 222 18.97 -28.43 5.30
CA ALA A 222 19.92 -28.57 4.20
C ALA A 222 19.53 -27.66 2.99
N LEU A 223 18.23 -27.59 2.68
CA LEU A 223 17.70 -26.78 1.55
C LEU A 223 17.58 -25.29 1.88
N THR A 224 17.18 -24.93 3.11
CA THR A 224 16.70 -23.58 3.44
C THR A 224 17.63 -22.79 4.34
N LYS A 225 18.45 -23.51 5.13
CA LYS A 225 19.25 -22.95 6.23
C LYS A 225 18.39 -22.24 7.31
N ILE A 226 17.10 -22.56 7.39
CA ILE A 226 16.23 -22.11 8.48
C ILE A 226 16.58 -22.92 9.73
N ASP A 227 16.80 -22.23 10.86
CA ASP A 227 17.15 -22.86 12.13
C ASP A 227 16.10 -23.92 12.53
N ALA A 228 16.60 -25.04 13.08
CA ALA A 228 15.80 -26.20 13.46
C ALA A 228 14.67 -25.83 14.43
N TRP A 229 14.91 -24.89 15.36
CA TRP A 229 13.89 -24.43 16.29
C TRP A 229 12.64 -23.90 15.59
N PHE A 230 12.80 -23.08 14.54
CA PHE A 230 11.67 -22.56 13.75
C PHE A 230 10.97 -23.67 12.96
N LEU A 231 11.72 -24.64 12.43
CA LEU A 231 11.17 -25.79 11.74
C LEU A 231 10.31 -26.65 12.65
N ASP A 232 10.74 -26.84 13.91
CA ASP A 232 9.96 -27.56 14.93
C ASP A 232 8.66 -26.83 15.28
N GLN A 233 8.68 -25.50 15.42
CA GLN A 233 7.46 -24.71 15.65
C GLN A 233 6.44 -24.87 14.51
N LEU A 234 6.92 -24.87 13.26
CA LEU A 234 6.07 -25.08 12.08
C LEU A 234 5.52 -26.52 12.04
N ARG A 235 6.31 -27.50 12.42
CA ARG A 235 5.89 -28.91 12.49
C ARG A 235 4.80 -29.12 13.53
N ASP A 236 4.88 -28.45 14.67
CA ASP A 236 3.82 -28.50 15.68
C ASP A 236 2.50 -27.94 15.15
N LEU A 237 2.55 -26.83 14.40
CA LEU A 237 1.36 -26.29 13.74
C LEU A 237 0.76 -27.28 12.75
N MET A 238 1.61 -27.95 11.95
CA MET A 238 1.13 -28.93 10.97
C MET A 238 0.54 -30.19 11.64
N ARG A 239 1.03 -30.60 12.82
CA ARG A 239 0.42 -31.70 13.61
C ARG A 239 -0.99 -31.36 14.07
N VAL A 240 -1.21 -30.14 14.56
CA VAL A 240 -2.56 -29.71 14.97
C VAL A 240 -3.48 -29.58 13.75
N GLU A 241 -2.97 -29.08 12.65
CA GLU A 241 -3.72 -29.00 11.38
C GLU A 241 -4.17 -30.40 10.91
N GLN A 242 -3.28 -31.39 10.97
CA GLN A 242 -3.62 -32.77 10.62
C GLN A 242 -4.72 -33.31 11.54
N ARG A 243 -4.64 -33.11 12.86
CA ARG A 243 -5.69 -33.54 13.80
C ARG A 243 -7.04 -32.89 13.52
N LEU A 244 -7.06 -31.61 13.13
CA LEU A 244 -8.29 -30.90 12.74
C LEU A 244 -8.92 -31.55 11.49
N VAL A 245 -8.11 -31.91 10.49
CA VAL A 245 -8.57 -32.59 9.27
C VAL A 245 -9.11 -34.00 9.58
N GLU A 246 -8.41 -34.77 10.40
CA GLU A 246 -8.78 -36.15 10.78
C GLU A 246 -10.11 -36.17 11.54
N GLN A 247 -10.30 -35.27 12.51
CA GLN A 247 -11.52 -35.23 13.32
C GLN A 247 -12.75 -34.81 12.49
N ALA A 248 -12.57 -33.89 11.52
CA ALA A 248 -13.66 -33.44 10.67
C ALA A 248 -14.27 -34.52 9.78
N SER A 249 -13.50 -35.57 9.50
CA SER A 249 -13.96 -36.69 8.66
C SER A 249 -15.03 -37.58 9.35
N GLY A 250 -15.33 -37.35 10.64
CA GLY A 250 -16.21 -38.23 11.41
C GLY A 250 -17.35 -37.56 12.18
N GLN A 251 -17.34 -36.25 12.39
CA GLN A 251 -18.33 -35.58 13.28
C GLN A 251 -18.67 -34.17 12.82
N GLY A 252 -19.92 -33.74 13.01
CA GLY A 252 -20.41 -32.39 12.65
C GLY A 252 -19.95 -31.24 13.58
N SER A 253 -19.13 -31.53 14.60
CA SER A 253 -18.56 -30.56 15.55
C SER A 253 -17.13 -30.96 15.93
N LEU A 254 -16.34 -30.00 16.35
CA LEU A 254 -14.98 -30.23 16.86
C LEU A 254 -15.00 -30.57 18.34
N ASP A 255 -14.05 -31.39 18.77
CA ASP A 255 -13.76 -31.53 20.19
C ASP A 255 -13.29 -30.18 20.77
N ASP A 256 -13.86 -29.81 21.93
CA ASP A 256 -13.57 -28.53 22.56
C ASP A 256 -12.07 -28.36 22.93
N ALA A 257 -11.42 -29.44 23.36
CA ALA A 257 -10.00 -29.38 23.70
C ALA A 257 -9.13 -29.10 22.47
N LEU A 258 -9.44 -29.73 21.32
CA LEU A 258 -8.72 -29.50 20.06
C LEU A 258 -9.02 -28.10 19.50
N LEU A 259 -10.28 -27.65 19.60
CA LEU A 259 -10.64 -26.28 19.19
C LEU A 259 -9.81 -25.25 19.97
N TRP A 260 -9.75 -25.40 21.30
CA TRP A 260 -8.99 -24.45 22.14
C TRP A 260 -7.49 -24.53 21.92
N GLU A 261 -6.92 -25.71 21.76
CA GLU A 261 -5.50 -25.87 21.39
C GLU A 261 -5.20 -25.15 20.06
N ALA A 262 -6.06 -25.31 19.08
CA ALA A 262 -5.91 -24.61 17.79
C ALA A 262 -5.99 -23.08 17.97
N LYS A 263 -6.94 -22.60 18.79
CA LYS A 263 -7.06 -21.15 19.07
C LYS A 263 -5.84 -20.59 19.79
N GLU A 264 -5.34 -21.28 20.82
CA GLU A 264 -4.11 -20.90 21.54
C GLU A 264 -2.87 -20.87 20.63
N LEU A 265 -2.84 -21.70 19.60
CA LEU A 265 -1.78 -21.70 18.58
C LEU A 265 -2.01 -20.68 17.44
N GLY A 266 -3.08 -19.89 17.51
CA GLY A 266 -3.36 -18.80 16.59
C GLY A 266 -4.13 -19.16 15.33
N PHE A 267 -4.73 -20.36 15.22
CA PHE A 267 -5.63 -20.68 14.09
C PHE A 267 -6.88 -19.80 14.11
N SER A 268 -7.19 -19.16 12.99
CA SER A 268 -8.45 -18.41 12.83
C SER A 268 -9.65 -19.36 12.62
N ASP A 269 -10.85 -18.87 12.93
CA ASP A 269 -12.10 -19.60 12.67
C ASP A 269 -12.20 -19.98 11.18
N GLU A 270 -11.80 -19.07 10.28
CA GLU A 270 -11.73 -19.30 8.84
C GLU A 270 -10.71 -20.40 8.45
N ARG A 271 -9.52 -20.41 9.07
CA ARG A 271 -8.55 -21.49 8.80
C ARG A 271 -9.04 -22.83 9.26
N ILE A 272 -9.64 -22.89 10.45
CA ILE A 272 -10.24 -24.12 10.97
C ILE A 272 -11.38 -24.57 10.03
N ALA A 273 -12.21 -23.64 9.55
CA ALA A 273 -13.28 -23.95 8.60
C ALA A 273 -12.75 -24.54 7.27
N GLN A 274 -11.67 -23.96 6.74
CA GLN A 274 -11.02 -24.48 5.53
C GLN A 274 -10.48 -25.91 5.68
N LEU A 275 -9.88 -26.20 6.84
CA LEU A 275 -9.34 -27.54 7.16
C LEU A 275 -10.44 -28.59 7.37
N THR A 276 -11.46 -28.21 8.12
CA THR A 276 -12.50 -29.14 8.58
C THR A 276 -13.70 -29.27 7.64
N GLY A 277 -13.98 -28.24 6.83
CA GLY A 277 -15.20 -28.15 6.04
C GLY A 277 -16.41 -27.66 6.80
N LEU A 278 -16.27 -27.35 8.10
CA LEU A 278 -17.32 -26.73 8.90
C LEU A 278 -17.47 -25.25 8.52
N ALA A 279 -18.62 -24.67 8.80
CA ALA A 279 -18.80 -23.24 8.62
C ALA A 279 -18.05 -22.45 9.71
N ALA A 280 -17.38 -21.37 9.36
CA ALA A 280 -16.69 -20.49 10.34
C ALA A 280 -17.65 -19.94 11.39
N ALA A 281 -18.89 -19.65 11.00
CA ALA A 281 -19.93 -19.25 11.95
C ALA A 281 -20.26 -20.31 13.02
N SER A 282 -20.21 -21.60 12.66
CA SER A 282 -20.42 -22.70 13.61
C SER A 282 -19.25 -22.82 14.59
N ILE A 283 -18.02 -22.66 14.11
CA ILE A 283 -16.82 -22.63 14.96
C ILE A 283 -16.88 -21.45 15.94
N ARG A 284 -17.26 -20.27 15.45
CA ARG A 284 -17.46 -19.07 16.27
C ARG A 284 -18.53 -19.32 17.35
N ALA A 285 -19.67 -19.90 16.97
CA ALA A 285 -20.74 -20.21 17.91
C ALA A 285 -20.27 -21.20 18.98
N GLN A 286 -19.52 -22.23 18.63
CA GLN A 286 -18.98 -23.21 19.58
C GLN A 286 -18.04 -22.55 20.60
N ARG A 287 -17.08 -21.74 20.13
CA ARG A 287 -16.14 -21.07 21.05
C ARG A 287 -16.77 -19.97 21.91
N SER A 288 -17.90 -19.42 21.50
CA SER A 288 -18.63 -18.34 22.19
C SER A 288 -19.84 -18.87 22.97
N ALA A 289 -19.98 -20.19 23.13
CA ALA A 289 -21.11 -20.79 23.79
C ALA A 289 -21.22 -20.30 25.24
N PRO A 290 -22.47 -20.09 25.75
CA PRO A 290 -22.69 -19.73 27.15
C PRO A 290 -22.10 -20.78 28.09
N GLY A 291 -21.30 -20.33 29.06
CA GLY A 291 -20.62 -21.23 30.00
C GLY A 291 -19.21 -21.67 29.57
N SER A 292 -18.71 -21.27 28.38
CA SER A 292 -17.31 -21.45 28.03
C SER A 292 -16.42 -20.71 29.04
N THR A 293 -15.54 -21.44 29.67
CA THR A 293 -14.52 -20.87 30.61
C THR A 293 -13.35 -20.22 29.91
N ARG A 294 -13.27 -20.39 28.61
CA ARG A 294 -12.18 -19.88 27.76
C ARG A 294 -12.76 -18.91 26.73
N SER A 295 -12.23 -17.70 26.71
CA SER A 295 -12.59 -16.65 25.77
C SER A 295 -11.35 -15.92 25.31
N VAL A 296 -11.50 -15.13 24.23
CA VAL A 296 -10.45 -14.19 23.86
C VAL A 296 -10.19 -13.23 25.02
N THR A 297 -8.94 -13.12 25.41
CA THR A 297 -8.43 -12.16 26.37
C THR A 297 -7.44 -11.21 25.70
N TYR A 298 -7.19 -10.09 26.32
CA TYR A 298 -6.24 -9.10 25.81
C TYR A 298 -5.18 -8.83 26.86
N LYS A 299 -3.94 -8.84 26.45
CA LYS A 299 -2.77 -8.48 27.25
C LYS A 299 -2.23 -7.13 26.78
N ARG A 300 -1.57 -6.43 27.71
CA ARG A 300 -0.94 -5.13 27.45
C ARG A 300 0.52 -5.34 27.08
N VAL A 301 0.98 -4.59 26.07
CA VAL A 301 2.41 -4.50 25.74
C VAL A 301 3.14 -3.77 26.86
N ASP A 302 4.25 -4.33 27.33
CA ASP A 302 4.97 -3.84 28.48
C ASP A 302 6.48 -3.99 28.29
N THR A 303 7.24 -3.08 28.89
CA THR A 303 8.70 -3.02 28.76
C THR A 303 9.43 -3.76 29.88
N CYS A 304 8.72 -4.27 30.87
CA CYS A 304 9.30 -4.80 32.11
C CYS A 304 8.80 -6.19 32.47
N ALA A 305 8.25 -6.95 31.55
CA ALA A 305 7.72 -8.30 31.77
C ALA A 305 6.79 -8.39 32.99
N ALA A 306 5.86 -7.43 33.12
CA ALA A 306 4.89 -7.27 34.21
C ALA A 306 5.49 -7.00 35.60
N GLU A 307 6.76 -6.65 35.72
CA GLU A 307 7.37 -6.25 37.00
C GLU A 307 6.82 -4.92 37.53
N PHE A 308 6.44 -4.01 36.62
CA PHE A 308 5.79 -2.74 36.92
C PHE A 308 4.51 -2.62 36.09
N GLU A 309 3.50 -1.89 36.60
CA GLU A 309 2.28 -1.65 35.82
C GLU A 309 2.60 -0.83 34.56
N ALA A 310 2.18 -1.33 33.39
CA ALA A 310 2.36 -0.65 32.11
C ALA A 310 1.14 0.23 31.79
N HIS A 311 1.44 1.45 31.34
CA HIS A 311 0.44 2.45 30.94
C HIS A 311 0.36 2.64 29.43
N THR A 312 0.91 1.70 28.63
CA THR A 312 0.80 1.76 27.18
C THR A 312 -0.65 1.60 26.72
N PRO A 313 -1.05 2.23 25.61
CA PRO A 313 -2.34 1.97 24.99
C PRO A 313 -2.37 0.64 24.22
N TYR A 314 -1.23 -0.05 24.08
CA TYR A 314 -1.04 -1.22 23.22
C TYR A 314 -1.60 -2.48 23.83
N LEU A 315 -2.53 -3.12 23.11
CA LEU A 315 -3.18 -4.37 23.47
C LEU A 315 -3.03 -5.39 22.35
N TYR A 316 -2.91 -6.65 22.71
CA TYR A 316 -2.95 -7.79 21.80
C TYR A 316 -3.83 -8.91 22.34
N SER A 317 -4.51 -9.62 21.44
CA SER A 317 -5.35 -10.75 21.82
C SER A 317 -4.53 -12.00 22.11
N THR A 318 -5.07 -12.85 22.98
CA THR A 318 -4.58 -14.21 23.22
C THR A 318 -5.72 -15.04 23.81
N TYR A 319 -5.50 -16.32 24.00
CA TYR A 319 -6.44 -17.23 24.67
C TYR A 319 -5.88 -17.62 26.02
N GLY A 320 -6.37 -16.97 27.08
CA GLY A 320 -5.91 -17.16 28.45
C GLY A 320 -7.00 -16.91 29.47
N THR A 321 -6.65 -16.89 30.74
CA THR A 321 -7.59 -16.73 31.86
C THR A 321 -7.75 -15.29 32.32
N GLU A 322 -6.79 -14.41 32.04
CA GLU A 322 -6.77 -13.03 32.49
C GLU A 322 -6.83 -12.05 31.32
N CYS A 323 -7.63 -10.99 31.48
CA CYS A 323 -7.79 -9.94 30.48
C CYS A 323 -7.44 -8.57 31.05
N GLU A 324 -6.47 -7.89 30.41
CA GLU A 324 -5.96 -6.58 30.79
C GLU A 324 -6.58 -5.43 29.99
N ALA A 325 -7.54 -5.69 29.12
CA ALA A 325 -8.19 -4.63 28.33
C ALA A 325 -8.83 -3.55 29.20
N ARG A 326 -9.54 -3.97 30.30
CA ARG A 326 -10.18 -3.05 31.26
C ARG A 326 -10.90 -1.89 30.55
N PRO A 327 -11.99 -2.15 29.77
CA PRO A 327 -12.70 -1.10 29.04
C PRO A 327 -13.22 -0.01 29.99
N THR A 328 -13.15 1.23 29.57
CA THR A 328 -13.72 2.35 30.33
C THR A 328 -15.24 2.46 30.14
N ALA A 329 -15.91 3.27 30.93
CA ALA A 329 -17.33 3.61 30.74
C ALA A 329 -17.53 4.80 29.79
N ARG A 330 -16.48 5.40 29.26
CA ARG A 330 -16.56 6.53 28.31
C ARG A 330 -17.17 6.07 26.99
N GLU A 331 -17.88 6.98 26.31
CA GLU A 331 -18.29 6.78 24.93
C GLU A 331 -17.07 6.68 24.03
N LYS A 332 -17.02 5.71 23.15
CA LYS A 332 -15.83 5.37 22.38
C LYS A 332 -16.13 4.98 20.94
N VAL A 333 -15.19 5.23 20.06
CA VAL A 333 -15.26 4.91 18.64
C VAL A 333 -14.05 4.09 18.22
N ILE A 334 -14.29 3.01 17.46
CA ILE A 334 -13.23 2.21 16.86
C ILE A 334 -12.91 2.74 15.45
N ILE A 335 -11.63 2.94 15.16
CA ILE A 335 -11.11 3.27 13.83
C ILE A 335 -10.32 2.05 13.33
N LEU A 336 -10.69 1.51 12.18
CA LEU A 336 -9.92 0.45 11.54
C LEU A 336 -8.87 1.04 10.61
N GLY A 337 -7.61 0.67 10.84
CA GLY A 337 -6.46 1.13 10.06
C GLY A 337 -6.32 0.46 8.71
N GLY A 338 -5.25 0.81 7.98
CA GLY A 338 -5.00 0.34 6.62
C GLY A 338 -4.30 -1.01 6.49
N GLY A 339 -3.84 -1.59 7.60
CA GLY A 339 -2.96 -2.77 7.54
C GLY A 339 -1.56 -2.44 6.99
N PRO A 340 -0.82 -3.43 6.50
CA PRO A 340 0.54 -3.22 6.00
C PRO A 340 0.58 -2.32 4.77
N ASN A 341 1.60 -1.50 4.67
CA ASN A 341 1.85 -0.71 3.47
C ASN A 341 2.02 -1.64 2.26
N ARG A 342 1.40 -1.27 1.16
CA ARG A 342 1.51 -1.97 -0.12
C ARG A 342 1.25 -1.02 -1.27
N ILE A 343 1.63 -1.42 -2.47
CA ILE A 343 1.29 -0.65 -3.66
C ILE A 343 -0.24 -0.58 -3.78
N GLY A 344 -0.76 0.64 -3.88
CA GLY A 344 -2.20 0.91 -3.90
C GLY A 344 -2.82 1.27 -2.54
N GLN A 345 -2.10 1.06 -1.42
CA GLN A 345 -2.55 1.43 -0.08
C GLN A 345 -1.36 1.82 0.78
N GLY A 346 -1.00 3.10 0.73
CA GLY A 346 0.14 3.68 1.42
C GLY A 346 -0.24 4.45 2.69
N ILE A 347 0.71 5.25 3.16
CA ILE A 347 0.63 6.03 4.39
C ILE A 347 -0.45 7.14 4.35
N GLU A 348 -0.96 7.49 3.18
CA GLU A 348 -2.00 8.50 2.99
C GLU A 348 -3.28 8.14 3.75
N PHE A 349 -3.60 6.85 3.83
CA PHE A 349 -4.74 6.37 4.62
C PHE A 349 -4.45 6.43 6.12
N ASP A 350 -3.22 6.22 6.52
CA ASP A 350 -2.82 6.35 7.91
C ASP A 350 -2.94 7.81 8.41
N TYR A 351 -2.59 8.78 7.57
CA TYR A 351 -2.85 10.20 7.83
C TYR A 351 -4.33 10.45 8.18
N CYS A 352 -5.25 9.86 7.40
CA CYS A 352 -6.69 10.01 7.68
C CYS A 352 -7.08 9.38 9.02
N CYS A 353 -6.55 8.20 9.36
CA CYS A 353 -6.80 7.54 10.64
C CYS A 353 -6.29 8.36 11.83
N VAL A 354 -5.09 8.93 11.73
CA VAL A 354 -4.51 9.80 12.76
C VAL A 354 -5.35 11.05 12.98
N HIS A 355 -5.73 11.74 11.90
CA HIS A 355 -6.59 12.93 11.98
C HIS A 355 -7.99 12.60 12.50
N ALA A 356 -8.52 11.41 12.21
CA ALA A 356 -9.78 10.94 12.78
C ALA A 356 -9.67 10.75 14.30
N ALA A 357 -8.59 10.11 14.78
CA ALA A 357 -8.35 9.96 16.21
C ALA A 357 -8.25 11.31 16.93
N MET A 358 -7.50 12.27 16.33
CA MET A 358 -7.42 13.62 16.86
C MET A 358 -8.79 14.32 16.94
N ALA A 359 -9.62 14.18 15.88
CA ALA A 359 -10.95 14.80 15.84
C ALA A 359 -11.90 14.22 16.90
N LEU A 360 -11.89 12.92 17.11
CA LEU A 360 -12.68 12.26 18.16
C LEU A 360 -12.26 12.72 19.55
N ARG A 361 -10.96 12.84 19.79
CA ARG A 361 -10.42 13.37 21.06
C ARG A 361 -10.87 14.82 21.30
N GLU A 362 -10.87 15.68 20.25
CA GLU A 362 -11.40 17.05 20.30
C GLU A 362 -12.89 17.08 20.67
N GLU A 363 -13.67 16.08 20.26
CA GLU A 363 -15.09 15.93 20.60
C GLU A 363 -15.35 15.20 21.94
N GLY A 364 -14.29 14.85 22.70
CA GLY A 364 -14.37 14.22 24.04
C GLY A 364 -14.62 12.71 24.02
N LEU A 365 -14.57 12.06 22.86
CA LEU A 365 -14.76 10.63 22.71
C LEU A 365 -13.45 9.85 22.93
N GLU A 366 -13.53 8.67 23.53
CA GLU A 366 -12.39 7.74 23.62
C GLU A 366 -12.12 7.10 22.28
N THR A 367 -10.86 7.08 21.88
CA THR A 367 -10.43 6.59 20.57
C THR A 367 -9.79 5.22 20.68
N ILE A 368 -10.26 4.29 19.85
CA ILE A 368 -9.69 2.95 19.75
C ILE A 368 -9.19 2.74 18.32
N MET A 369 -7.90 2.50 18.16
CA MET A 369 -7.31 2.13 16.88
C MET A 369 -7.13 0.60 16.81
N VAL A 370 -7.44 0.01 15.65
CA VAL A 370 -7.10 -1.38 15.33
C VAL A 370 -6.24 -1.39 14.08
N ASN A 371 -5.00 -1.83 14.20
CA ASN A 371 -4.07 -1.91 13.06
C ASN A 371 -2.94 -2.90 13.36
N CYS A 372 -2.28 -3.39 12.31
CA CYS A 372 -1.17 -4.34 12.39
C CYS A 372 0.12 -3.84 11.73
N ASN A 373 0.19 -2.57 11.36
CA ASN A 373 1.33 -1.97 10.67
C ASN A 373 2.25 -1.23 11.67
N PRO A 374 3.48 -1.70 11.92
CA PRO A 374 4.39 -1.05 12.86
C PRO A 374 5.04 0.22 12.31
N GLU A 375 4.91 0.49 11.00
CA GLU A 375 5.57 1.62 10.32
C GLU A 375 4.68 2.88 10.25
N THR A 376 3.52 2.91 10.92
CA THR A 376 2.52 3.97 10.81
C THR A 376 2.36 4.76 12.09
N VAL A 377 1.97 6.04 11.95
CA VAL A 377 1.73 6.97 13.07
C VAL A 377 0.45 6.60 13.84
N SER A 378 -0.55 6.01 13.17
CA SER A 378 -1.77 5.54 13.84
C SER A 378 -1.49 4.49 14.91
N THR A 379 -0.35 3.80 14.82
CA THR A 379 0.10 2.82 15.81
C THR A 379 1.12 3.38 16.81
N ASP A 380 1.34 4.68 16.87
CA ASP A 380 2.14 5.31 17.92
C ASP A 380 1.34 5.41 19.23
N TYR A 381 2.06 5.30 20.36
CA TYR A 381 1.46 5.18 21.69
C TYR A 381 0.66 6.40 22.16
N ASP A 382 0.81 7.54 21.50
CA ASP A 382 0.16 8.81 21.84
C ASP A 382 -0.91 9.25 20.83
N THR A 383 -1.20 8.42 19.80
CA THR A 383 -2.18 8.75 18.76
C THR A 383 -3.61 8.46 19.19
N SER A 384 -3.88 7.30 19.77
CA SER A 384 -5.20 6.89 20.27
C SER A 384 -5.17 6.55 21.75
N ASP A 385 -6.34 6.57 22.43
CA ASP A 385 -6.43 6.20 23.85
C ASP A 385 -6.17 4.69 24.05
N ARG A 386 -6.55 3.87 23.04
CA ARG A 386 -6.30 2.43 22.98
C ARG A 386 -5.87 2.02 21.58
N LEU A 387 -4.98 1.04 21.50
CA LEU A 387 -4.56 0.46 20.24
C LEU A 387 -4.52 -1.06 20.37
N TYR A 388 -5.24 -1.73 19.49
CA TYR A 388 -5.18 -3.17 19.33
C TYR A 388 -4.26 -3.51 18.15
N PHE A 389 -3.11 -4.13 18.44
CA PHE A 389 -2.24 -4.72 17.42
C PHE A 389 -2.81 -6.06 16.97
N GLU A 390 -3.79 -5.99 16.04
CA GLU A 390 -4.52 -7.15 15.59
C GLU A 390 -4.68 -7.18 14.07
N PRO A 391 -4.85 -8.38 13.49
CA PRO A 391 -5.25 -8.50 12.09
C PRO A 391 -6.60 -7.83 11.84
N LEU A 392 -6.78 -7.23 10.67
CA LEU A 392 -8.04 -6.61 10.27
C LEU A 392 -8.95 -7.66 9.61
N THR A 393 -9.31 -8.69 10.37
CA THR A 393 -10.25 -9.75 9.96
C THR A 393 -11.60 -9.60 10.69
N GLU A 394 -12.64 -10.24 10.14
CA GLU A 394 -13.96 -10.24 10.79
C GLU A 394 -13.89 -10.78 12.21
N GLU A 395 -13.18 -11.90 12.42
CA GLU A 395 -13.05 -12.54 13.73
C GLU A 395 -12.38 -11.62 14.74
N ASP A 396 -11.18 -11.11 14.39
CA ASP A 396 -10.37 -10.32 15.32
C ASP A 396 -11.08 -8.99 15.68
N VAL A 397 -11.70 -8.34 14.69
CA VAL A 397 -12.43 -7.07 14.90
C VAL A 397 -13.70 -7.27 15.71
N LEU A 398 -14.49 -8.32 15.46
CA LEU A 398 -15.69 -8.61 16.25
C LEU A 398 -15.39 -8.93 17.71
N ASN A 399 -14.28 -9.63 17.99
CA ASN A 399 -13.84 -9.87 19.37
C ASN A 399 -13.53 -8.57 20.12
N ILE A 400 -12.89 -7.59 19.44
CA ILE A 400 -12.61 -6.27 20.03
C ILE A 400 -13.89 -5.49 20.25
N ILE A 401 -14.80 -5.48 19.28
CA ILE A 401 -16.11 -4.80 19.39
C ILE A 401 -16.92 -5.34 20.57
N GLN A 402 -16.99 -6.66 20.72
CA GLN A 402 -17.68 -7.30 21.87
C GLN A 402 -17.05 -6.91 23.20
N ARG A 403 -15.73 -6.75 23.24
CA ARG A 403 -15.03 -6.37 24.46
C ARG A 403 -15.19 -4.91 24.81
N GLU A 404 -15.12 -4.01 23.83
CA GLU A 404 -15.08 -2.56 24.03
C GLU A 404 -16.48 -1.91 24.02
N ASN A 405 -17.46 -2.53 23.38
CA ASN A 405 -18.83 -2.01 23.20
C ASN A 405 -18.85 -0.54 22.73
N PRO A 406 -18.30 -0.23 21.52
CA PRO A 406 -18.18 1.14 21.02
C PRO A 406 -19.53 1.69 20.57
N LEU A 407 -19.65 3.03 20.42
CA LEU A 407 -20.75 3.70 19.73
C LEU A 407 -20.86 3.22 18.28
N GLY A 408 -19.74 2.94 17.65
CA GLY A 408 -19.66 2.43 16.30
C GLY A 408 -18.24 2.30 15.79
N VAL A 409 -18.13 1.86 14.54
CA VAL A 409 -16.85 1.57 13.87
C VAL A 409 -16.72 2.42 12.62
N VAL A 410 -15.55 3.04 12.43
CA VAL A 410 -15.17 3.82 11.24
C VAL A 410 -14.31 2.97 10.33
N LEU A 411 -14.75 2.78 9.08
CA LEU A 411 -14.09 1.96 8.06
C LEU A 411 -13.43 2.77 6.95
N GLN A 412 -13.86 4.01 6.74
CA GLN A 412 -13.62 4.77 5.52
C GLN A 412 -12.24 5.43 5.44
N PHE A 413 -11.45 5.40 6.51
CA PHE A 413 -10.12 6.03 6.54
C PHE A 413 -8.97 5.06 6.28
N GLY A 414 -9.16 3.76 6.52
CA GLY A 414 -8.13 2.74 6.34
C GLY A 414 -7.98 2.19 4.91
N GLY A 415 -8.62 2.80 3.93
CA GLY A 415 -8.59 2.33 2.54
C GLY A 415 -9.41 1.05 2.32
N GLN A 416 -8.98 0.20 1.40
CA GLN A 416 -9.74 -1.00 1.02
C GLN A 416 -9.74 -2.12 2.08
N THR A 417 -8.73 -2.18 2.95
CA THR A 417 -8.65 -3.24 3.98
C THR A 417 -9.87 -3.25 4.89
N PRO A 418 -10.21 -2.15 5.61
CA PRO A 418 -11.39 -2.15 6.47
C PRO A 418 -12.72 -2.16 5.72
N LEU A 419 -12.78 -1.65 4.48
CA LEU A 419 -14.02 -1.64 3.71
C LEU A 419 -14.54 -3.04 3.40
N LYS A 420 -13.68 -4.02 3.22
CA LYS A 420 -14.07 -5.43 3.07
C LYS A 420 -14.90 -5.95 4.25
N LEU A 421 -14.76 -5.32 5.43
CA LEU A 421 -15.48 -5.69 6.64
C LEU A 421 -16.84 -4.98 6.77
N ALA A 422 -17.20 -4.04 5.90
CA ALA A 422 -18.43 -3.25 6.00
C ALA A 422 -19.69 -4.15 6.06
N ILE A 423 -19.83 -5.05 5.08
CA ILE A 423 -20.96 -5.98 5.00
C ILE A 423 -20.94 -7.01 6.13
N PRO A 424 -19.82 -7.73 6.41
CA PRO A 424 -19.77 -8.68 7.53
C PRO A 424 -20.10 -8.04 8.88
N LEU A 425 -19.52 -6.88 9.21
CA LEU A 425 -19.80 -6.20 10.48
C LEU A 425 -21.24 -5.70 10.57
N SER A 426 -21.78 -5.16 9.47
CA SER A 426 -23.19 -4.74 9.42
C SER A 426 -24.15 -5.92 9.63
N LYS A 427 -23.88 -7.08 9.02
CA LYS A 427 -24.66 -8.32 9.25
C LYS A 427 -24.58 -8.82 10.69
N ALA A 428 -23.46 -8.57 11.36
CA ALA A 428 -23.30 -8.86 12.79
C ALA A 428 -23.94 -7.82 13.72
N GLY A 429 -24.65 -6.81 13.16
CA GLY A 429 -25.34 -5.78 13.94
C GLY A 429 -24.45 -4.67 14.47
N VAL A 430 -23.22 -4.54 13.97
CA VAL A 430 -22.28 -3.50 14.39
C VAL A 430 -22.66 -2.15 13.76
N PRO A 431 -22.82 -1.07 14.56
CA PRO A 431 -23.03 0.27 14.01
C PRO A 431 -21.80 0.75 13.21
N ILE A 432 -22.01 1.05 11.92
CA ILE A 432 -20.98 1.64 11.06
C ILE A 432 -21.20 3.15 11.01
N LEU A 433 -20.18 3.92 11.41
CA LEU A 433 -20.22 5.38 11.38
C LEU A 433 -19.75 5.90 10.01
N GLY A 434 -20.47 6.90 9.49
CA GLY A 434 -20.22 7.47 8.17
C GLY A 434 -21.14 6.91 7.08
N THR A 435 -20.64 6.80 5.86
CA THR A 435 -21.42 6.28 4.72
C THR A 435 -21.84 4.84 4.96
N SER A 436 -23.11 4.53 4.67
CA SER A 436 -23.69 3.21 4.93
C SER A 436 -23.03 2.10 4.10
N PRO A 437 -22.99 0.85 4.60
CA PRO A 437 -22.50 -0.29 3.83
C PRO A 437 -23.22 -0.50 2.50
N ASP A 438 -24.54 -0.23 2.42
CA ASP A 438 -25.29 -0.29 1.17
C ASP A 438 -24.83 0.77 0.15
N ALA A 439 -24.54 1.99 0.59
CA ALA A 439 -24.04 3.04 -0.27
C ALA A 439 -22.63 2.73 -0.81
N ILE A 440 -21.78 2.12 0.03
CA ILE A 440 -20.46 1.64 -0.38
C ILE A 440 -20.61 0.54 -1.45
N ASP A 441 -21.48 -0.43 -1.22
CA ASP A 441 -21.76 -1.51 -2.18
C ASP A 441 -22.34 -0.99 -3.51
N ARG A 442 -23.25 0.00 -3.45
CA ARG A 442 -23.79 0.68 -4.65
C ARG A 442 -22.72 1.38 -5.49
N ALA A 443 -21.66 1.84 -4.87
CA ALA A 443 -20.54 2.46 -5.57
C ALA A 443 -19.55 1.42 -6.13
N GLU A 444 -19.39 0.27 -5.47
CA GLU A 444 -18.44 -0.79 -5.87
C GLU A 444 -19.07 -1.79 -6.85
N ASP A 445 -20.37 -2.11 -6.71
CA ASP A 445 -21.08 -3.00 -7.64
C ASP A 445 -21.42 -2.28 -8.94
N ARG A 446 -20.97 -2.85 -10.06
CA ARG A 446 -21.05 -2.19 -11.36
C ARG A 446 -22.45 -2.05 -11.93
N GLU A 447 -23.31 -3.02 -11.70
CA GLU A 447 -24.69 -2.94 -12.19
C GLU A 447 -25.44 -1.86 -11.39
N ARG A 448 -25.29 -1.89 -10.06
CA ARG A 448 -25.87 -0.86 -9.17
C ARG A 448 -25.32 0.53 -9.47
N PHE A 449 -24.00 0.63 -9.76
CA PHE A 449 -23.35 1.89 -10.08
C PHE A 449 -23.84 2.44 -11.44
N ARG A 450 -23.93 1.61 -12.47
CA ARG A 450 -24.48 2.01 -13.77
C ARG A 450 -25.92 2.50 -13.64
N ASP A 451 -26.76 1.81 -12.86
CA ASP A 451 -28.13 2.23 -12.63
C ASP A 451 -28.21 3.57 -11.87
N LEU A 452 -27.30 3.83 -10.96
CA LEU A 452 -27.14 5.10 -10.28
C LEU A 452 -26.80 6.23 -11.27
N LEU A 453 -25.81 6.02 -12.14
CA LEU A 453 -25.42 7.00 -13.16
C LEU A 453 -26.57 7.30 -14.15
N ASN A 454 -27.29 6.25 -14.58
CA ASN A 454 -28.45 6.41 -15.46
C ASN A 454 -29.56 7.25 -14.81
N ARG A 455 -29.86 7.02 -13.52
CA ARG A 455 -30.84 7.83 -12.78
C ARG A 455 -30.44 9.31 -12.68
N LEU A 456 -29.14 9.57 -12.55
CA LEU A 456 -28.62 10.94 -12.49
C LEU A 456 -28.40 11.59 -13.86
N GLY A 457 -28.58 10.83 -14.96
CA GLY A 457 -28.31 11.30 -16.32
C GLY A 457 -26.83 11.61 -16.58
N LEU A 458 -25.92 10.92 -15.86
CA LEU A 458 -24.48 11.11 -15.98
C LEU A 458 -23.88 10.16 -17.03
N GLN A 459 -22.87 10.66 -17.75
CA GLN A 459 -22.20 9.89 -18.79
C GLN A 459 -21.17 8.92 -18.20
N GLN A 460 -21.14 7.69 -18.73
CA GLN A 460 -20.14 6.67 -18.49
C GLN A 460 -19.61 6.18 -19.82
N ALA A 461 -18.37 5.70 -19.87
CA ALA A 461 -17.84 5.01 -21.04
C ALA A 461 -18.67 3.74 -21.33
N GLU A 462 -18.88 3.45 -22.62
CA GLU A 462 -19.56 2.22 -23.03
C GLU A 462 -18.84 1.00 -22.45
N SER A 463 -19.59 0.06 -21.91
CA SER A 463 -19.03 -1.10 -21.20
C SER A 463 -19.85 -2.36 -21.40
N GLY A 464 -19.19 -3.52 -21.24
CA GLY A 464 -19.85 -4.81 -21.27
C GLY A 464 -19.16 -5.83 -20.36
N ILE A 465 -19.90 -6.87 -19.98
CA ILE A 465 -19.43 -7.96 -19.11
C ILE A 465 -19.36 -9.24 -19.94
N ALA A 466 -18.16 -9.82 -20.07
CA ALA A 466 -17.92 -11.06 -20.81
C ALA A 466 -17.66 -12.22 -19.85
N ARG A 467 -18.34 -13.34 -20.08
CA ARG A 467 -18.12 -14.61 -19.35
C ARG A 467 -17.43 -15.67 -20.22
N SER A 468 -17.26 -15.36 -21.51
CA SER A 468 -16.56 -16.22 -22.47
C SER A 468 -15.69 -15.37 -23.40
N VAL A 469 -14.80 -16.03 -24.15
CA VAL A 469 -13.96 -15.38 -25.16
C VAL A 469 -14.81 -14.81 -26.29
N ASP A 470 -15.82 -15.53 -26.74
CA ASP A 470 -16.70 -15.12 -27.84
C ASP A 470 -17.54 -13.88 -27.46
N GLU A 471 -18.07 -13.86 -26.22
CA GLU A 471 -18.73 -12.68 -25.68
C GLU A 471 -17.77 -11.49 -25.61
N ALA A 472 -16.52 -11.69 -25.18
CA ALA A 472 -15.52 -10.64 -25.09
C ALA A 472 -15.24 -10.02 -26.46
N VAL A 473 -15.05 -10.85 -27.49
CA VAL A 473 -14.83 -10.42 -28.88
C VAL A 473 -16.04 -9.65 -29.42
N SER A 474 -17.26 -10.14 -29.17
CA SER A 474 -18.50 -9.47 -29.59
C SER A 474 -18.67 -8.09 -28.94
N ILE A 475 -18.45 -8.01 -27.61
CA ILE A 475 -18.54 -6.76 -26.87
C ILE A 475 -17.50 -5.75 -27.37
N ALA A 476 -16.23 -6.18 -27.50
CA ALA A 476 -15.15 -5.31 -27.96
C ALA A 476 -15.39 -4.81 -29.41
N ALA A 477 -15.97 -5.64 -30.27
CA ALA A 477 -16.32 -5.24 -31.61
C ALA A 477 -17.43 -4.17 -31.63
N ASN A 478 -18.44 -4.30 -30.76
CA ASN A 478 -19.53 -3.33 -30.64
C ASN A 478 -19.04 -2.00 -30.07
N ILE A 479 -18.22 -2.03 -29.02
CA ILE A 479 -17.64 -0.84 -28.35
C ILE A 479 -16.59 -0.17 -29.24
N SER A 480 -15.94 -0.92 -30.13
CA SER A 480 -14.78 -0.55 -30.96
C SER A 480 -13.47 -0.38 -30.16
N TYR A 481 -12.35 -0.83 -30.73
CA TYR A 481 -11.01 -0.66 -30.15
C TYR A 481 -10.53 0.80 -30.18
N PRO A 482 -9.63 1.21 -29.26
CA PRO A 482 -9.10 0.42 -28.15
C PRO A 482 -10.12 0.27 -27.00
N VAL A 483 -9.94 -0.84 -26.26
CA VAL A 483 -10.75 -1.17 -25.08
C VAL A 483 -9.88 -1.39 -23.86
N MET A 484 -10.42 -1.07 -22.68
CA MET A 484 -9.83 -1.41 -21.39
C MET A 484 -10.44 -2.73 -20.93
N VAL A 485 -9.60 -3.73 -20.61
CA VAL A 485 -10.06 -5.03 -20.12
C VAL A 485 -9.58 -5.25 -18.70
N ARG A 486 -10.46 -5.82 -17.85
CA ARG A 486 -10.15 -6.06 -16.43
C ARG A 486 -11.01 -7.20 -15.86
N PRO A 487 -10.51 -8.00 -14.89
CA PRO A 487 -11.35 -8.94 -14.15
C PRO A 487 -12.35 -8.21 -13.25
N SER A 488 -13.54 -8.77 -13.02
CA SER A 488 -14.65 -8.09 -12.32
C SER A 488 -14.43 -7.84 -10.84
N TYR A 489 -13.56 -8.57 -10.18
CA TYR A 489 -13.35 -8.49 -8.73
C TYR A 489 -11.88 -8.32 -8.35
N VAL A 490 -11.18 -7.39 -9.00
CA VAL A 490 -9.76 -7.16 -8.74
C VAL A 490 -9.53 -5.73 -8.29
N LEU A 491 -8.97 -5.58 -7.08
CA LEU A 491 -8.67 -4.30 -6.44
C LEU A 491 -7.36 -3.67 -6.97
N GLY A 492 -7.33 -2.35 -7.07
CA GLY A 492 -6.13 -1.57 -7.39
C GLY A 492 -5.59 -1.79 -8.80
N GLY A 493 -6.47 -1.96 -9.80
CA GLY A 493 -6.09 -2.08 -11.21
C GLY A 493 -5.33 -3.37 -11.56
N ARG A 494 -5.31 -4.38 -10.69
CA ARG A 494 -4.61 -5.64 -10.93
C ARG A 494 -5.10 -6.31 -12.18
N ALA A 495 -4.16 -6.68 -13.08
CA ALA A 495 -4.43 -7.29 -14.38
C ALA A 495 -5.31 -6.45 -15.32
N MET A 496 -5.43 -5.12 -15.14
CA MET A 496 -6.02 -4.24 -16.13
C MET A 496 -5.06 -4.02 -17.30
N GLN A 497 -5.61 -4.02 -18.51
CA GLN A 497 -4.80 -3.81 -19.73
C GLN A 497 -5.59 -3.03 -20.79
N ILE A 498 -4.91 -2.10 -21.47
CA ILE A 498 -5.44 -1.47 -22.69
C ILE A 498 -5.15 -2.42 -23.86
N VAL A 499 -6.19 -2.74 -24.60
CA VAL A 499 -6.13 -3.65 -25.75
C VAL A 499 -6.51 -2.90 -27.03
N TYR A 500 -5.61 -2.92 -28.00
CA TYR A 500 -5.75 -2.13 -29.23
C TYR A 500 -6.40 -2.87 -30.39
N ASP A 501 -6.45 -4.20 -30.32
CA ASP A 501 -6.98 -5.06 -31.39
C ASP A 501 -7.48 -6.40 -30.84
N GLN A 502 -8.11 -7.19 -31.70
CA GLN A 502 -8.66 -8.51 -31.36
C GLN A 502 -7.57 -9.50 -30.93
N ALA A 503 -6.38 -9.44 -31.51
CA ALA A 503 -5.29 -10.36 -31.18
C ALA A 503 -4.83 -10.18 -29.73
N GLY A 504 -4.65 -8.92 -29.30
CA GLY A 504 -4.35 -8.58 -27.92
C GLY A 504 -5.46 -8.98 -26.95
N LEU A 505 -6.73 -8.88 -27.37
CA LEU A 505 -7.86 -9.33 -26.54
C LEU A 505 -7.83 -10.84 -26.32
N LEU A 506 -7.56 -11.62 -27.36
CA LEU A 506 -7.45 -13.09 -27.27
C LEU A 506 -6.28 -13.52 -26.39
N GLU A 507 -5.14 -12.85 -26.49
CA GLU A 507 -3.98 -13.09 -25.61
C GLU A 507 -4.33 -12.83 -24.14
N TYR A 508 -4.97 -11.67 -23.86
CA TYR A 508 -5.43 -11.32 -22.53
C TYR A 508 -6.41 -12.35 -21.97
N MET A 509 -7.44 -12.70 -22.72
CA MET A 509 -8.46 -13.68 -22.29
C MET A 509 -7.85 -15.06 -22.04
N GLY A 510 -6.87 -15.49 -22.84
CA GLY A 510 -6.15 -16.74 -22.64
C GLY A 510 -5.37 -16.80 -21.31
N SER A 511 -4.89 -15.66 -20.84
CA SER A 511 -4.20 -15.52 -19.54
C SER A 511 -5.19 -15.34 -18.37
N ALA A 512 -6.23 -14.54 -18.56
CA ALA A 512 -7.23 -14.19 -17.54
C ALA A 512 -8.13 -15.40 -17.19
N VAL A 513 -8.56 -16.17 -18.20
CA VAL A 513 -9.36 -17.39 -18.01
C VAL A 513 -8.58 -18.47 -17.26
N LYS A 514 -7.26 -18.57 -17.48
CA LYS A 514 -6.39 -19.48 -16.69
C LYS A 514 -6.27 -19.08 -15.23
N ALA A 515 -6.32 -17.76 -14.95
CA ALA A 515 -6.19 -17.23 -13.60
C ALA A 515 -7.49 -17.30 -12.78
N SER A 516 -8.66 -17.32 -13.44
CA SER A 516 -9.97 -17.35 -12.76
C SER A 516 -11.08 -17.85 -13.66
N HIS A 517 -11.39 -19.14 -13.57
CA HIS A 517 -12.53 -19.76 -14.30
C HIS A 517 -13.93 -19.29 -13.81
N LYS A 518 -14.02 -18.50 -12.75
CA LYS A 518 -15.30 -18.17 -12.08
C LYS A 518 -15.72 -16.70 -12.20
N HIS A 519 -14.84 -15.80 -12.67
CA HIS A 519 -15.15 -14.37 -12.65
C HIS A 519 -15.24 -13.78 -14.05
N PRO A 520 -16.28 -13.01 -14.35
CA PRO A 520 -16.44 -12.35 -15.64
C PRO A 520 -15.35 -11.29 -15.86
N VAL A 521 -15.05 -11.02 -17.13
CA VAL A 521 -14.14 -9.96 -17.57
C VAL A 521 -14.96 -8.75 -18.01
N LEU A 522 -14.55 -7.57 -17.57
CA LEU A 522 -15.13 -6.30 -17.97
C LEU A 522 -14.37 -5.73 -19.15
N ILE A 523 -15.10 -5.16 -20.07
CA ILE A 523 -14.59 -4.51 -21.27
C ILE A 523 -15.22 -3.13 -21.35
N ASP A 524 -14.40 -2.12 -21.18
CA ASP A 524 -14.83 -0.72 -21.22
C ASP A 524 -14.22 0.00 -22.41
N LYS A 525 -14.93 0.95 -23.02
CA LYS A 525 -14.36 1.81 -24.05
C LYS A 525 -13.20 2.60 -23.47
N TYR A 526 -12.03 2.50 -24.10
CA TYR A 526 -10.90 3.34 -23.75
C TYR A 526 -11.03 4.73 -24.37
N LEU A 527 -11.04 5.76 -23.53
CA LEU A 527 -11.17 7.15 -23.94
C LEU A 527 -9.78 7.73 -24.26
N SER A 528 -9.27 7.44 -25.45
CA SER A 528 -7.96 7.96 -25.90
C SER A 528 -7.93 9.49 -25.86
N ASP A 529 -6.79 10.04 -25.45
CA ASP A 529 -6.52 11.49 -25.36
C ASP A 529 -7.44 12.27 -24.41
N ALA A 530 -8.21 11.57 -23.55
CA ALA A 530 -8.99 12.22 -22.50
C ALA A 530 -8.08 12.75 -21.39
N ILE A 531 -8.57 13.77 -20.69
CA ILE A 531 -7.93 14.30 -19.48
C ILE A 531 -8.60 13.63 -18.29
N GLU A 532 -7.84 12.90 -17.47
CA GLU A 532 -8.37 12.39 -16.22
C GLU A 532 -8.36 13.46 -15.12
N VAL A 533 -9.35 13.37 -14.24
CA VAL A 533 -9.56 14.32 -13.15
C VAL A 533 -10.01 13.57 -11.91
N ASP A 534 -9.32 13.78 -10.79
CA ASP A 534 -9.76 13.36 -9.46
C ASP A 534 -10.50 14.53 -8.79
N ALA A 535 -11.60 14.23 -8.09
CA ALA A 535 -12.27 15.20 -7.25
C ALA A 535 -12.53 14.63 -5.86
N ASP A 536 -12.18 15.40 -4.81
CA ASP A 536 -12.45 15.06 -3.43
C ASP A 536 -13.52 15.98 -2.83
N ALA A 537 -14.46 15.39 -2.08
CA ALA A 537 -15.51 16.13 -1.38
C ALA A 537 -15.75 15.61 0.03
N ILE A 538 -16.35 16.46 0.85
CA ILE A 538 -16.96 16.08 2.14
C ILE A 538 -18.47 16.26 2.02
N CYS A 539 -19.22 15.32 2.63
CA CYS A 539 -20.66 15.37 2.73
C CYS A 539 -21.11 15.03 4.17
N ASP A 540 -22.15 15.69 4.65
CA ASP A 540 -22.81 15.39 5.94
C ASP A 540 -24.17 14.70 5.76
N GLY A 541 -24.44 14.16 4.56
CA GLY A 541 -25.73 13.59 4.14
C GLY A 541 -26.72 14.61 3.61
N ARG A 542 -26.45 15.92 3.71
CA ARG A 542 -27.34 17.02 3.26
C ARG A 542 -26.58 18.04 2.43
N ARG A 543 -25.43 18.48 2.88
CA ARG A 543 -24.56 19.43 2.20
C ARG A 543 -23.32 18.71 1.67
N VAL A 544 -22.90 19.10 0.46
CA VAL A 544 -21.65 18.63 -0.16
C VAL A 544 -20.72 19.80 -0.36
N VAL A 545 -19.47 19.69 0.04
CA VAL A 545 -18.42 20.64 -0.28
C VAL A 545 -17.32 19.93 -1.07
N VAL A 546 -17.20 20.28 -2.35
CA VAL A 546 -16.12 19.80 -3.22
C VAL A 546 -14.84 20.53 -2.84
N ALA A 547 -13.92 19.82 -2.21
CA ALA A 547 -12.73 20.38 -1.59
C ALA A 547 -11.60 20.61 -2.59
N GLY A 548 -11.46 19.73 -3.59
CA GLY A 548 -10.44 19.85 -4.62
C GLY A 548 -10.83 19.13 -5.90
N ILE A 549 -10.49 19.73 -7.03
CA ILE A 549 -10.57 19.12 -8.36
C ILE A 549 -9.16 19.16 -8.93
N MET A 550 -8.60 17.98 -9.22
CA MET A 550 -7.20 17.77 -9.59
C MET A 550 -7.11 17.29 -11.02
N GLU A 551 -6.47 18.06 -11.89
CA GLU A 551 -6.21 17.67 -13.27
C GLU A 551 -4.96 16.83 -13.38
N HIS A 552 -5.03 15.65 -14.00
CA HIS A 552 -3.89 14.79 -14.28
C HIS A 552 -3.02 15.36 -15.40
N ILE A 553 -1.70 15.27 -15.20
CA ILE A 553 -0.70 15.69 -16.19
C ILE A 553 -0.48 14.58 -17.22
N GLU A 554 -0.51 13.30 -16.81
CA GLU A 554 -0.47 12.16 -17.71
C GLU A 554 -1.77 12.01 -18.50
N GLU A 555 -1.69 11.23 -19.58
CA GLU A 555 -2.86 10.88 -20.39
C GLU A 555 -3.75 9.86 -19.67
N ALA A 556 -5.03 9.82 -20.03
CA ALA A 556 -5.97 8.81 -19.54
C ALA A 556 -5.42 7.39 -19.75
N GLY A 557 -5.71 6.50 -18.79
CA GLY A 557 -5.23 5.12 -18.77
C GLY A 557 -3.98 4.87 -17.95
N VAL A 558 -3.38 5.91 -17.37
CA VAL A 558 -2.43 5.80 -16.25
C VAL A 558 -3.21 5.85 -14.95
N HIS A 559 -2.95 4.91 -14.03
CA HIS A 559 -3.64 4.88 -12.74
C HIS A 559 -3.50 6.22 -12.01
N SER A 560 -4.57 6.72 -11.41
CA SER A 560 -4.61 8.05 -10.77
C SER A 560 -3.55 8.23 -9.67
N GLY A 561 -3.23 7.16 -8.93
CA GLY A 561 -2.16 7.15 -7.94
C GLY A 561 -0.75 7.31 -8.53
N ASP A 562 -0.56 6.99 -9.81
CA ASP A 562 0.72 7.08 -10.51
C ASP A 562 0.86 8.37 -11.33
N SER A 563 -0.26 9.08 -11.55
CA SER A 563 -0.27 10.33 -12.31
C SER A 563 0.16 11.52 -11.45
N ALA A 564 0.94 12.41 -12.03
CA ALA A 564 1.12 13.75 -11.50
C ALA A 564 -0.19 14.54 -11.67
N CYS A 565 -0.57 15.33 -10.64
CA CYS A 565 -1.83 16.08 -10.66
C CYS A 565 -1.63 17.52 -10.24
N SER A 566 -2.36 18.45 -10.88
CA SER A 566 -2.37 19.87 -10.51
C SER A 566 -3.67 20.25 -9.79
N LEU A 567 -3.54 20.93 -8.67
CA LEU A 567 -4.63 21.58 -7.95
C LEU A 567 -4.33 23.07 -7.76
N PRO A 568 -5.18 23.99 -8.23
CA PRO A 568 -6.33 23.78 -9.11
C PRO A 568 -5.95 23.23 -10.48
N PRO A 569 -6.94 22.80 -11.31
CA PRO A 569 -6.73 22.45 -12.72
C PRO A 569 -6.00 23.56 -13.47
N TYR A 570 -5.06 23.20 -14.34
CA TYR A 570 -4.22 24.19 -15.04
C TYR A 570 -4.58 24.38 -16.51
N SER A 571 -5.33 23.45 -17.11
CA SER A 571 -5.69 23.49 -18.53
C SER A 571 -7.19 23.31 -18.82
N LEU A 572 -8.00 22.91 -17.83
CA LEU A 572 -9.44 22.72 -18.00
C LEU A 572 -10.20 24.04 -18.00
N ASP A 573 -11.19 24.15 -18.88
CA ASP A 573 -12.12 25.27 -18.88
C ASP A 573 -12.97 25.30 -17.60
N GLU A 574 -13.29 26.49 -17.09
CA GLU A 574 -14.11 26.68 -15.88
C GLU A 574 -15.50 26.00 -16.02
N THR A 575 -16.08 25.99 -17.23
CA THR A 575 -17.36 25.31 -17.51
C THR A 575 -17.29 23.81 -17.24
N VAL A 576 -16.17 23.17 -17.57
CA VAL A 576 -15.91 21.74 -17.30
C VAL A 576 -15.71 21.52 -15.80
N VAL A 577 -14.97 22.40 -15.14
CA VAL A 577 -14.73 22.35 -13.69
C VAL A 577 -16.06 22.46 -12.92
N GLU A 578 -16.96 23.37 -13.32
CA GLU A 578 -18.29 23.50 -12.70
C GLU A 578 -19.19 22.28 -12.99
N GLU A 579 -19.09 21.68 -14.17
CA GLU A 579 -19.81 20.43 -14.46
C GLU A 579 -19.33 19.27 -13.60
N ILE A 580 -18.02 19.12 -13.40
CA ILE A 580 -17.45 18.12 -12.47
C ILE A 580 -17.97 18.38 -11.05
N ARG A 581 -18.01 19.64 -10.60
CA ARG A 581 -18.53 20.01 -9.27
C ARG A 581 -20.00 19.63 -9.12
N ARG A 582 -20.82 19.91 -10.15
CA ARG A 582 -22.23 19.54 -10.18
C ARG A 582 -22.43 18.03 -10.10
N GLN A 583 -21.69 17.27 -10.92
CA GLN A 583 -21.76 15.80 -10.93
C GLN A 583 -21.32 15.20 -9.60
N MET A 584 -20.21 15.69 -9.03
CA MET A 584 -19.71 15.28 -7.72
C MET A 584 -20.76 15.49 -6.62
N THR A 585 -21.44 16.63 -6.63
CA THR A 585 -22.50 16.95 -5.67
C THR A 585 -23.71 16.00 -5.84
N ALA A 586 -24.14 15.75 -7.07
CA ALA A 586 -25.25 14.84 -7.33
C ALA A 586 -24.96 13.40 -6.90
N LEU A 587 -23.74 12.91 -7.19
CA LEU A 587 -23.28 11.57 -6.78
C LEU A 587 -23.27 11.41 -5.26
N ALA A 588 -22.71 12.38 -4.53
CA ALA A 588 -22.61 12.34 -3.08
C ALA A 588 -23.99 12.30 -2.39
N LEU A 589 -24.93 13.11 -2.88
CA LEU A 589 -26.30 13.16 -2.33
C LEU A 589 -27.09 11.89 -2.65
N GLU A 590 -27.04 11.40 -3.89
CA GLU A 590 -27.76 10.17 -4.30
C GLU A 590 -27.24 8.92 -3.59
N LEU A 591 -25.93 8.83 -3.31
CA LEU A 591 -25.33 7.78 -2.50
C LEU A 591 -25.62 7.95 -1.00
N GLY A 592 -26.02 9.14 -0.54
CA GLY A 592 -26.16 9.43 0.88
C GLY A 592 -24.84 9.37 1.63
N VAL A 593 -23.79 9.96 1.05
CA VAL A 593 -22.45 9.98 1.62
C VAL A 593 -22.43 10.76 2.93
N VAL A 594 -21.77 10.20 3.94
CA VAL A 594 -21.41 10.88 5.19
C VAL A 594 -19.92 10.71 5.42
N GLY A 595 -19.19 11.81 5.39
CA GLY A 595 -17.72 11.83 5.44
C GLY A 595 -17.09 12.17 4.10
N LEU A 596 -16.01 11.51 3.73
CA LEU A 596 -15.27 11.76 2.49
C LEU A 596 -15.82 10.96 1.30
N MET A 597 -15.70 11.55 0.12
CA MET A 597 -15.91 10.89 -1.16
C MET A 597 -14.86 11.38 -2.17
N ASN A 598 -14.33 10.45 -2.93
CA ASN A 598 -13.52 10.71 -4.12
C ASN A 598 -14.27 10.21 -5.35
N ALA A 599 -14.22 10.95 -6.45
CA ALA A 599 -14.69 10.47 -7.76
C ALA A 599 -13.63 10.75 -8.81
N GLN A 600 -13.53 9.84 -9.76
CA GLN A 600 -12.64 9.95 -10.93
C GLN A 600 -13.47 10.21 -12.17
N PHE A 601 -13.02 11.15 -12.97
CA PHE A 601 -13.65 11.57 -14.21
C PHE A 601 -12.65 11.51 -15.36
N ALA A 602 -13.18 11.35 -16.58
CA ALA A 602 -12.44 11.61 -17.81
C ALA A 602 -13.14 12.70 -18.59
N VAL A 603 -12.38 13.66 -19.08
CA VAL A 603 -12.88 14.76 -19.92
C VAL A 603 -12.41 14.57 -21.34
N LYS A 604 -13.34 14.40 -22.28
CA LYS A 604 -13.05 14.30 -23.70
C LYS A 604 -13.98 15.20 -24.48
N ASP A 605 -13.44 16.05 -25.33
CA ASP A 605 -14.21 17.00 -26.15
C ASP A 605 -15.22 17.80 -25.30
N LYS A 606 -14.78 18.26 -24.11
CA LYS A 606 -15.58 18.97 -23.09
C LYS A 606 -16.71 18.14 -22.45
N THR A 607 -16.86 16.88 -22.82
CA THR A 607 -17.81 15.95 -22.18
C THR A 607 -17.14 15.30 -20.97
N VAL A 608 -17.84 15.29 -19.84
CA VAL A 608 -17.39 14.71 -18.58
C VAL A 608 -17.97 13.30 -18.44
N TYR A 609 -17.10 12.30 -18.30
CA TYR A 609 -17.46 10.90 -18.07
C TYR A 609 -17.08 10.52 -16.64
N VAL A 610 -17.98 9.85 -15.92
CA VAL A 610 -17.68 9.28 -14.60
C VAL A 610 -16.97 7.94 -14.78
N LEU A 611 -15.80 7.77 -14.18
CA LEU A 611 -15.04 6.52 -14.23
C LEU A 611 -15.32 5.64 -13.01
N GLU A 612 -15.20 6.22 -11.81
CA GLU A 612 -15.50 5.53 -10.55
C GLU A 612 -15.82 6.50 -9.41
N VAL A 613 -16.48 6.01 -8.39
CA VAL A 613 -16.77 6.74 -7.14
C VAL A 613 -16.32 5.90 -5.95
N ASN A 614 -15.62 6.53 -5.04
CA ASN A 614 -15.13 5.94 -3.82
C ASN A 614 -15.70 6.70 -2.61
N PRO A 615 -16.79 6.24 -1.94
CA PRO A 615 -17.40 6.93 -0.80
C PRO A 615 -16.58 6.71 0.48
N ARG A 616 -15.32 7.07 0.44
CA ARG A 616 -14.31 6.90 1.49
C ARG A 616 -13.18 7.90 1.31
N GLY A 617 -12.26 7.94 2.29
CA GLY A 617 -10.99 8.64 2.12
C GLY A 617 -10.21 8.12 0.91
N SER A 618 -9.61 9.04 0.17
CA SER A 618 -8.74 8.77 -0.98
C SER A 618 -7.28 9.00 -0.62
N ARG A 619 -6.38 8.59 -1.50
CA ARG A 619 -4.95 8.91 -1.38
C ARG A 619 -4.68 10.39 -1.53
N THR A 620 -5.51 11.11 -2.26
CA THR A 620 -5.37 12.55 -2.52
C THR A 620 -5.82 13.44 -1.35
N VAL A 621 -6.53 12.89 -0.34
CA VAL A 621 -7.01 13.67 0.82
C VAL A 621 -5.90 14.43 1.56
N PRO A 622 -4.72 13.83 1.86
CA PRO A 622 -3.63 14.58 2.48
C PRO A 622 -3.09 15.70 1.59
N PHE A 623 -2.96 15.45 0.30
CA PHE A 623 -2.53 16.43 -0.70
C PHE A 623 -3.52 17.61 -0.76
N VAL A 624 -4.81 17.33 -0.97
CA VAL A 624 -5.86 18.37 -1.02
C VAL A 624 -5.93 19.15 0.28
N SER A 625 -5.91 18.45 1.43
CA SER A 625 -5.93 19.08 2.75
C SER A 625 -4.82 20.11 2.94
N LYS A 626 -3.59 19.76 2.55
CA LYS A 626 -2.42 20.64 2.64
C LYS A 626 -2.46 21.76 1.62
N ALA A 627 -2.90 21.46 0.38
CA ALA A 627 -3.00 22.46 -0.69
C ALA A 627 -4.01 23.55 -0.37
N ILE A 628 -5.16 23.21 0.20
CA ILE A 628 -6.19 24.20 0.56
C ILE A 628 -6.12 24.66 2.02
N GLY A 629 -5.22 24.09 2.85
CA GLY A 629 -5.04 24.44 4.28
C GLY A 629 -6.26 24.10 5.14
N VAL A 630 -6.97 23.00 4.84
CA VAL A 630 -8.16 22.54 5.58
C VAL A 630 -7.97 21.07 5.97
N PRO A 631 -8.13 20.70 7.25
CA PRO A 631 -7.95 19.33 7.71
C PRO A 631 -9.17 18.45 7.37
N LEU A 632 -9.31 18.07 6.10
CA LEU A 632 -10.49 17.38 5.56
C LEU A 632 -10.85 16.10 6.33
N ALA A 633 -9.87 15.30 6.71
CA ALA A 633 -10.11 14.07 7.46
C ALA A 633 -10.69 14.32 8.86
N LYS A 634 -10.27 15.42 9.55
CA LYS A 634 -10.87 15.83 10.83
C LYS A 634 -12.32 16.25 10.65
N LEU A 635 -12.60 17.09 9.65
CA LEU A 635 -13.97 17.53 9.36
C LEU A 635 -14.87 16.33 9.01
N ALA A 636 -14.37 15.42 8.18
CA ALA A 636 -15.11 14.21 7.83
C ALA A 636 -15.42 13.33 9.06
N MET A 637 -14.46 13.16 9.97
CA MET A 637 -14.71 12.41 11.20
C MET A 637 -15.83 13.07 12.04
N LYS A 638 -15.80 14.40 12.14
CA LYS A 638 -16.85 15.13 12.87
C LYS A 638 -18.23 14.98 12.22
N THR A 639 -18.31 14.92 10.87
CA THR A 639 -19.59 14.64 10.20
C THR A 639 -20.07 13.20 10.46
N MET A 640 -19.17 12.22 10.52
CA MET A 640 -19.51 10.82 10.81
C MET A 640 -20.09 10.60 12.21
N ILE A 641 -19.79 11.48 13.17
CA ILE A 641 -20.39 11.47 14.51
C ILE A 641 -21.58 12.45 14.67
N GLY A 642 -22.09 12.97 13.54
CA GLY A 642 -23.34 13.73 13.48
C GLY A 642 -23.23 15.26 13.50
N ARG A 643 -22.02 15.83 13.39
CA ARG A 643 -21.85 17.29 13.22
C ARG A 643 -22.17 17.69 11.78
N SER A 644 -22.93 18.75 11.58
CA SER A 644 -23.19 19.27 10.22
C SER A 644 -22.00 20.12 9.72
N LEU A 645 -21.86 20.22 8.40
CA LEU A 645 -20.85 21.09 7.78
C LEU A 645 -21.14 22.56 8.08
N ASP A 646 -22.40 22.94 8.31
CA ASP A 646 -22.81 24.29 8.74
C ASP A 646 -22.27 24.56 10.16
N ASP A 647 -22.44 23.63 11.11
CA ASP A 647 -21.92 23.77 12.48
C ASP A 647 -20.39 23.85 12.52
N LEU A 648 -19.73 23.16 11.60
CA LEU A 648 -18.29 23.17 11.46
C LEU A 648 -17.75 24.42 10.71
N GLY A 649 -18.66 25.27 10.18
CA GLY A 649 -18.29 26.46 9.42
C GLY A 649 -17.63 26.15 8.07
N PHE A 650 -17.81 24.93 7.55
CA PHE A 650 -17.23 24.49 6.27
C PHE A 650 -18.31 24.36 5.21
N VAL A 651 -18.79 25.48 4.70
CA VAL A 651 -19.88 25.54 3.70
C VAL A 651 -19.35 25.72 2.27
N THR A 652 -18.09 26.11 2.14
CA THR A 652 -17.41 26.31 0.85
C THR A 652 -15.91 26.04 1.02
N ALA A 653 -15.29 25.40 0.03
CA ALA A 653 -13.85 25.18 0.04
C ALA A 653 -13.10 26.47 -0.34
N PRO A 654 -11.97 26.77 0.32
CA PRO A 654 -11.11 27.89 -0.08
C PRO A 654 -10.57 27.68 -1.50
N LYS A 655 -10.49 28.73 -2.29
CA LYS A 655 -9.81 28.74 -3.60
C LYS A 655 -8.33 29.13 -3.35
N PRO A 656 -7.36 28.21 -3.55
CA PRO A 656 -5.95 28.54 -3.38
C PRO A 656 -5.50 29.55 -4.46
N VAL A 657 -4.67 30.50 -4.06
CA VAL A 657 -4.03 31.48 -4.97
C VAL A 657 -2.69 30.98 -5.54
N HIS A 658 -2.34 29.76 -5.21
CA HIS A 658 -1.13 29.04 -5.63
C HIS A 658 -1.53 27.76 -6.34
N LEU A 659 -0.56 27.16 -7.02
CA LEU A 659 -0.68 25.85 -7.67
C LEU A 659 0.08 24.82 -6.84
N SER A 660 -0.54 23.68 -6.63
CA SER A 660 0.06 22.52 -5.99
C SER A 660 0.13 21.38 -7.00
N VAL A 661 1.30 20.77 -7.16
CA VAL A 661 1.50 19.61 -8.02
C VAL A 661 1.87 18.42 -7.17
N LYS A 662 1.04 17.37 -7.23
CA LYS A 662 1.34 16.05 -6.67
C LYS A 662 2.20 15.28 -7.67
N GLU A 663 3.25 14.62 -7.21
CA GLU A 663 4.07 13.72 -8.01
C GLU A 663 4.19 12.36 -7.33
N ALA A 664 4.12 11.28 -8.09
CA ALA A 664 4.22 9.92 -7.58
C ALA A 664 5.67 9.48 -7.38
N VAL A 665 5.94 8.68 -6.35
CA VAL A 665 7.25 8.08 -6.09
C VAL A 665 7.19 6.59 -6.40
N PHE A 666 8.14 6.12 -7.23
CA PHE A 666 8.17 4.76 -7.73
C PHE A 666 9.33 3.94 -7.17
N PRO A 667 9.12 2.65 -6.85
CA PRO A 667 10.15 1.76 -6.33
C PRO A 667 10.91 1.01 -7.44
N PHE A 668 11.00 1.54 -8.67
CA PHE A 668 11.60 0.83 -9.81
C PHE A 668 13.04 0.39 -9.58
N ASN A 669 13.79 1.14 -8.78
CA ASN A 669 15.17 0.79 -8.38
C ASN A 669 15.28 -0.50 -7.55
N LYS A 670 14.18 -0.93 -6.90
CA LYS A 670 14.11 -2.20 -6.17
C LYS A 670 13.90 -3.40 -7.09
N PHE A 671 13.46 -3.19 -8.32
CA PHE A 671 13.11 -4.21 -9.31
C PHE A 671 13.90 -4.04 -10.62
N PRO A 672 15.19 -4.38 -10.63
CA PRO A 672 16.03 -4.23 -11.83
C PRO A 672 15.43 -4.96 -13.04
N GLY A 673 15.45 -4.31 -14.19
CA GLY A 673 15.01 -4.92 -15.45
C GLY A 673 13.51 -4.85 -15.75
N VAL A 674 12.67 -4.30 -14.87
CA VAL A 674 11.25 -4.07 -15.17
C VAL A 674 11.04 -2.87 -16.10
N ASP A 675 9.89 -2.82 -16.76
CA ASP A 675 9.49 -1.66 -17.55
C ASP A 675 8.91 -0.57 -16.63
N VAL A 676 9.36 0.65 -16.83
CA VAL A 676 8.92 1.83 -16.09
C VAL A 676 7.69 2.49 -16.70
N LEU A 677 7.18 1.96 -17.82
CA LEU A 677 5.98 2.48 -18.45
C LEU A 677 4.79 2.35 -17.49
N LEU A 678 4.09 3.46 -17.30
CA LEU A 678 2.90 3.53 -16.49
C LEU A 678 1.68 3.03 -17.27
N GLY A 679 0.68 2.59 -16.56
CA GLY A 679 -0.56 2.05 -17.13
C GLY A 679 -1.67 2.02 -16.08
N PRO A 680 -2.75 1.28 -16.33
CA PRO A 680 -3.90 1.26 -15.44
C PRO A 680 -3.67 0.55 -14.11
N GLU A 681 -2.58 -0.21 -13.98
CA GLU A 681 -2.20 -0.86 -12.72
C GLU A 681 -1.20 0.01 -11.95
N MET A 682 -1.54 0.36 -10.72
CA MET A 682 -0.72 1.20 -9.85
C MET A 682 0.62 0.57 -9.49
N LYS A 683 1.69 1.39 -9.52
CA LYS A 683 3.08 1.01 -9.23
C LYS A 683 3.74 1.88 -8.16
N SER A 684 3.21 3.06 -7.85
CA SER A 684 3.77 4.00 -6.88
C SER A 684 3.67 3.52 -5.44
N THR A 685 4.60 3.95 -4.61
CA THR A 685 4.67 3.64 -3.17
C THR A 685 4.38 4.84 -2.27
N GLY A 686 4.34 6.02 -2.82
CA GLY A 686 4.07 7.26 -2.10
C GLY A 686 3.99 8.44 -3.05
N GLU A 687 3.84 9.64 -2.50
CA GLU A 687 3.70 10.87 -3.27
C GLU A 687 4.36 12.05 -2.57
N VAL A 688 4.71 13.07 -3.36
CA VAL A 688 5.26 14.34 -2.90
C VAL A 688 4.45 15.50 -3.47
N MET A 689 4.62 16.69 -2.90
CA MET A 689 3.93 17.90 -3.34
C MET A 689 4.93 19.02 -3.63
N GLY A 690 4.85 19.59 -4.85
CA GLY A 690 5.45 20.87 -5.18
C GLY A 690 4.40 21.97 -5.10
N ILE A 691 4.75 23.14 -4.58
CA ILE A 691 3.83 24.27 -4.41
C ILE A 691 4.51 25.58 -4.81
N ASP A 692 3.85 26.35 -5.67
CA ASP A 692 4.29 27.68 -6.08
C ASP A 692 3.11 28.51 -6.62
N ALA A 693 3.31 29.80 -6.81
CA ALA A 693 2.39 30.64 -7.57
C ALA A 693 2.46 30.40 -9.10
N ASP A 694 3.55 29.83 -9.57
CA ASP A 694 3.82 29.48 -10.97
C ASP A 694 3.79 27.95 -11.18
N PHE A 695 3.06 27.48 -12.20
CA PHE A 695 2.96 26.05 -12.49
C PHE A 695 4.31 25.39 -12.76
N GLY A 696 5.18 26.05 -13.53
CA GLY A 696 6.51 25.50 -13.85
C GLY A 696 7.33 25.23 -12.59
N TRP A 697 7.35 26.19 -11.64
CA TRP A 697 8.04 26.00 -10.36
C TRP A 697 7.34 24.95 -9.47
N ALA A 698 6.00 24.92 -9.42
CA ALA A 698 5.30 23.89 -8.66
C ALA A 698 5.63 22.48 -9.19
N PHE A 699 5.66 22.32 -10.51
CA PHE A 699 6.05 21.06 -11.15
C PHE A 699 7.54 20.74 -10.92
N ALA A 700 8.46 21.70 -11.10
CA ALA A 700 9.88 21.47 -10.87
C ALA A 700 10.17 21.04 -9.41
N LYS A 701 9.49 21.63 -8.43
CA LYS A 701 9.59 21.27 -7.01
C LYS A 701 9.05 19.86 -6.77
N SER A 702 7.94 19.46 -7.41
CA SER A 702 7.40 18.10 -7.27
C SER A 702 8.35 17.06 -7.86
N GLN A 703 8.93 17.31 -9.03
CA GLN A 703 9.92 16.44 -9.64
C GLN A 703 11.17 16.27 -8.76
N ALA A 704 11.71 17.38 -8.24
CA ALA A 704 12.84 17.35 -7.31
C ALA A 704 12.50 16.56 -6.02
N GLY A 705 11.30 16.75 -5.47
CA GLY A 705 10.80 16.00 -4.32
C GLY A 705 10.67 14.50 -4.58
N ALA A 706 10.35 14.10 -5.81
CA ALA A 706 10.30 12.71 -6.25
C ALA A 706 11.70 12.12 -6.60
N GLY A 707 12.76 12.93 -6.51
CA GLY A 707 14.12 12.52 -6.86
C GLY A 707 14.47 12.61 -8.36
N ALA A 708 13.59 13.23 -9.16
CA ALA A 708 13.80 13.45 -10.58
C ALA A 708 14.17 14.92 -10.84
N MET A 709 15.45 15.20 -11.08
CA MET A 709 15.92 16.56 -11.34
C MET A 709 15.72 16.93 -12.81
N LEU A 710 15.06 18.07 -13.07
CA LEU A 710 14.96 18.63 -14.42
C LEU A 710 16.31 19.17 -14.88
N PRO A 711 16.78 18.85 -16.10
CA PRO A 711 18.05 19.37 -16.63
C PRO A 711 17.93 20.85 -17.01
N MET A 712 19.02 21.59 -16.83
CA MET A 712 19.10 23.01 -17.21
C MET A 712 19.72 23.23 -18.60
N SER A 713 20.35 22.22 -19.18
CA SER A 713 20.99 22.27 -20.49
C SER A 713 21.29 20.87 -21.00
N GLY A 714 21.75 20.73 -22.24
CA GLY A 714 22.19 19.46 -22.82
C GLY A 714 21.40 19.05 -24.05
N MET A 715 21.45 17.78 -24.39
CA MET A 715 20.73 17.21 -25.53
C MET A 715 19.41 16.58 -25.07
N ALA A 716 18.30 16.97 -25.71
CA ALA A 716 17.00 16.35 -25.53
C ALA A 716 16.76 15.32 -26.65
N PHE A 717 16.54 14.05 -26.26
CA PHE A 717 16.15 13.00 -27.18
C PHE A 717 14.63 12.90 -27.29
N ILE A 718 14.10 12.95 -28.54
CA ILE A 718 12.67 12.93 -28.82
C ILE A 718 12.34 11.83 -29.81
N SER A 719 11.53 10.89 -29.40
CA SER A 719 11.03 9.78 -30.22
C SER A 719 9.56 9.53 -29.92
N VAL A 720 8.69 9.94 -30.83
CA VAL A 720 7.24 9.95 -30.57
C VAL A 720 6.45 9.21 -31.65
N LYS A 721 5.28 8.70 -31.27
CA LYS A 721 4.30 8.16 -32.22
C LYS A 721 3.85 9.25 -33.19
N GLU A 722 3.29 8.84 -34.32
CA GLU A 722 2.97 9.77 -35.44
C GLU A 722 1.96 10.84 -35.03
N THR A 723 0.94 10.48 -34.28
CA THR A 723 -0.10 11.38 -33.78
C THR A 723 0.45 12.48 -32.85
N ASP A 724 1.58 12.23 -32.19
CA ASP A 724 2.18 13.15 -31.22
C ASP A 724 3.19 14.13 -31.85
N ARG A 725 3.55 13.96 -33.14
CA ARG A 725 4.54 14.82 -33.82
C ARG A 725 4.22 16.32 -33.77
N PRO A 726 2.97 16.78 -33.92
CA PRO A 726 2.65 18.21 -33.80
C PRO A 726 2.96 18.76 -32.40
N ALA A 727 2.62 18.02 -31.35
CA ALA A 727 2.92 18.39 -29.96
C ALA A 727 4.43 18.35 -29.68
N ALA A 728 5.14 17.32 -30.21
CA ALA A 728 6.58 17.20 -30.11
C ALA A 728 7.32 18.36 -30.77
N LEU A 729 6.79 18.90 -31.90
CA LEU A 729 7.34 20.09 -32.54
C LEU A 729 7.29 21.31 -31.60
N GLN A 730 6.18 21.51 -30.89
CA GLN A 730 6.04 22.62 -29.94
C GLN A 730 7.03 22.48 -28.77
N VAL A 731 7.11 21.30 -28.18
CA VAL A 731 8.05 20.98 -27.10
C VAL A 731 9.49 21.18 -27.58
N SER A 732 9.85 20.67 -28.77
CA SER A 732 11.20 20.81 -29.34
C SER A 732 11.58 22.27 -29.60
N LYS A 733 10.65 23.07 -30.13
CA LYS A 733 10.90 24.51 -30.34
C LYS A 733 11.12 25.26 -29.03
N GLN A 734 10.38 24.92 -27.97
CA GLN A 734 10.58 25.52 -26.66
C GLN A 734 11.94 25.12 -26.06
N LEU A 735 12.29 23.82 -26.07
CA LEU A 735 13.60 23.33 -25.61
C LEU A 735 14.73 24.00 -26.37
N HIS A 736 14.64 24.10 -27.68
CA HIS A 736 15.66 24.79 -28.52
C HIS A 736 15.82 26.27 -28.11
N ARG A 737 14.72 26.99 -27.87
CA ARG A 737 14.77 28.38 -27.35
C ARG A 737 15.41 28.49 -25.96
N LEU A 738 15.32 27.43 -25.15
CA LEU A 738 15.94 27.33 -23.84
C LEU A 738 17.40 26.87 -23.89
N GLY A 739 17.97 26.67 -25.10
CA GLY A 739 19.38 26.33 -25.32
C GLY A 739 19.67 24.82 -25.37
N PHE A 740 18.65 23.96 -25.45
CA PHE A 740 18.85 22.53 -25.63
C PHE A 740 19.12 22.18 -27.10
N GLY A 741 20.06 21.28 -27.31
CA GLY A 741 20.20 20.61 -28.61
C GLY A 741 19.12 19.53 -28.75
N ILE A 742 18.61 19.33 -29.97
CA ILE A 742 17.55 18.34 -30.23
C ILE A 742 18.12 17.17 -31.03
N GLN A 743 17.84 15.96 -30.55
CA GLN A 743 18.12 14.72 -31.28
C GLN A 743 16.88 13.82 -31.30
N ALA A 744 16.65 13.11 -32.39
CA ALA A 744 15.44 12.35 -32.61
C ALA A 744 15.66 11.13 -33.51
N THR A 745 14.77 10.13 -33.41
CA THR A 745 14.69 9.01 -34.37
C THR A 745 14.27 9.49 -35.75
N SER A 746 14.65 8.78 -36.81
CA SER A 746 14.52 9.18 -38.22
C SER A 746 13.17 9.80 -38.60
N GLY A 747 12.04 9.15 -38.23
CA GLY A 747 10.70 9.65 -38.55
C GLY A 747 10.33 10.95 -37.80
N THR A 748 10.70 11.05 -36.53
CA THR A 748 10.48 12.28 -35.73
C THR A 748 11.44 13.37 -36.21
N ALA A 749 12.72 13.07 -36.49
CA ALA A 749 13.73 14.02 -36.97
C ALA A 749 13.34 14.62 -38.34
N GLY A 750 12.83 13.80 -39.26
CA GLY A 750 12.31 14.27 -40.54
C GLY A 750 11.21 15.31 -40.36
N TYR A 751 10.19 14.97 -39.60
CA TYR A 751 9.06 15.86 -39.32
C TYR A 751 9.51 17.19 -38.69
N LEU A 752 10.40 17.14 -37.70
CA LEU A 752 10.87 18.36 -37.02
C LEU A 752 11.69 19.26 -37.95
N ARG A 753 12.55 18.68 -38.85
CA ARG A 753 13.36 19.44 -39.87
C ARG A 753 12.44 20.09 -40.91
N ASP A 754 11.43 19.36 -41.40
CA ASP A 754 10.46 19.89 -42.37
C ASP A 754 9.75 21.13 -41.84
N HIS A 755 9.72 21.30 -40.52
CA HIS A 755 9.15 22.48 -39.83
C HIS A 755 10.20 23.46 -39.30
N GLY A 756 11.43 23.40 -39.85
CA GLY A 756 12.46 24.41 -39.66
C GLY A 756 13.29 24.28 -38.38
N LEU A 757 13.34 23.09 -37.74
CA LEU A 757 14.14 22.85 -36.55
C LEU A 757 15.44 22.10 -36.91
N GLU A 758 16.57 22.56 -36.35
CA GLU A 758 17.83 21.82 -36.44
C GLU A 758 17.79 20.59 -35.52
N VAL A 759 17.92 19.38 -36.09
CA VAL A 759 17.77 18.13 -35.36
C VAL A 759 18.81 17.11 -35.78
N LYS A 760 19.54 16.55 -34.82
CA LYS A 760 20.48 15.43 -35.05
C LYS A 760 19.66 14.12 -35.12
N THR A 761 19.85 13.34 -36.19
CA THR A 761 19.21 12.00 -36.27
C THR A 761 20.02 10.99 -35.47
N VAL A 762 19.29 10.16 -34.72
CA VAL A 762 19.83 9.08 -33.91
C VAL A 762 19.19 7.76 -34.32
N LEU A 763 19.97 6.69 -34.39
CA LEU A 763 19.51 5.36 -34.73
C LEU A 763 18.68 4.76 -33.58
N LYS A 764 17.65 3.97 -33.93
CA LYS A 764 16.96 3.08 -32.99
C LYS A 764 17.88 1.92 -32.62
N VAL A 765 17.57 1.22 -31.53
CA VAL A 765 18.37 0.07 -31.06
C VAL A 765 18.49 -1.03 -32.09
N THR A 766 17.46 -1.21 -32.92
CA THR A 766 17.38 -2.23 -33.98
C THR A 766 18.02 -1.78 -35.32
N GLU A 767 18.40 -0.50 -35.46
CA GLU A 767 18.90 0.06 -36.72
C GLU A 767 20.45 0.07 -36.86
N GLY A 768 21.15 -0.12 -35.72
CA GLY A 768 22.63 -0.14 -35.76
C GLY A 768 23.26 0.62 -34.59
N ARG A 769 24.57 0.90 -34.67
CA ARG A 769 25.35 1.65 -33.66
C ARG A 769 26.12 2.80 -34.27
N PRO A 770 26.36 3.91 -33.49
CA PRO A 770 25.84 4.17 -32.17
C PRO A 770 24.31 4.47 -32.19
N HIS A 771 23.59 3.88 -31.31
CA HIS A 771 22.16 4.11 -31.14
C HIS A 771 21.84 4.87 -29.81
N ILE A 772 20.59 5.23 -29.60
CA ILE A 772 20.19 6.06 -28.46
C ILE A 772 20.63 5.53 -27.08
N VAL A 773 20.61 4.23 -26.87
CA VAL A 773 21.05 3.63 -25.59
C VAL A 773 22.56 3.82 -25.38
N ASP A 774 23.37 3.79 -26.46
CA ASP A 774 24.80 4.08 -26.38
C ASP A 774 25.02 5.55 -25.96
N LEU A 775 24.25 6.50 -26.53
CA LEU A 775 24.37 7.93 -26.20
C LEU A 775 23.91 8.19 -24.73
N ILE A 776 22.88 7.53 -24.24
CA ILE A 776 22.46 7.61 -22.83
C ILE A 776 23.58 7.10 -21.92
N LYS A 777 24.18 5.96 -22.22
CA LYS A 777 25.30 5.39 -21.46
C LYS A 777 26.52 6.32 -21.41
N ASN A 778 26.80 6.97 -22.51
CA ASN A 778 27.91 7.94 -22.63
C ASN A 778 27.65 9.29 -21.92
N GLY A 779 26.41 9.52 -21.40
CA GLY A 779 26.04 10.80 -20.77
C GLY A 779 25.81 11.93 -21.79
N GLU A 780 25.49 11.61 -23.04
CA GLU A 780 25.25 12.59 -24.12
C GLU A 780 23.77 13.03 -24.17
N VAL A 781 22.91 12.51 -23.30
CA VAL A 781 21.48 12.82 -23.25
C VAL A 781 21.13 13.37 -21.87
N ALA A 782 20.43 14.49 -21.82
CA ALA A 782 19.97 15.11 -20.56
C ALA A 782 18.46 14.92 -20.31
N LEU A 783 17.66 14.78 -21.38
CA LEU A 783 16.21 14.64 -21.30
C LEU A 783 15.75 13.62 -22.34
N VAL A 784 14.81 12.74 -21.95
CA VAL A 784 14.20 11.75 -22.84
C VAL A 784 12.70 11.98 -22.93
N VAL A 785 12.18 12.13 -24.14
CA VAL A 785 10.75 12.12 -24.47
C VAL A 785 10.49 10.95 -25.41
N ASN A 786 9.77 9.92 -24.93
CA ASN A 786 9.53 8.71 -25.70
C ASN A 786 8.10 8.23 -25.57
N THR A 787 7.24 8.58 -26.55
CA THR A 787 5.85 8.08 -26.60
C THR A 787 5.74 6.88 -27.52
N VAL A 788 4.90 5.91 -27.15
CA VAL A 788 4.70 4.66 -27.87
C VAL A 788 3.23 4.44 -28.18
N GLY A 789 2.91 3.76 -29.29
CA GLY A 789 1.51 3.57 -29.69
C GLY A 789 1.18 2.16 -30.16
N THR A 790 2.17 1.27 -30.30
CA THR A 790 1.99 -0.12 -30.78
C THR A 790 2.81 -1.09 -29.92
N ALA A 791 2.42 -2.35 -29.86
CA ALA A 791 3.16 -3.38 -29.13
C ALA A 791 4.63 -3.47 -29.58
N ALA A 792 4.91 -3.33 -30.87
CA ALA A 792 6.28 -3.32 -31.39
C ALA A 792 7.09 -2.12 -30.91
N SER A 793 6.49 -0.90 -30.90
CA SER A 793 7.18 0.30 -30.40
C SER A 793 7.40 0.25 -28.88
N HIS A 794 6.55 -0.44 -28.13
CA HIS A 794 6.75 -0.72 -26.71
C HIS A 794 8.01 -1.54 -26.45
N ALA A 795 8.20 -2.63 -27.21
CA ALA A 795 9.36 -3.51 -27.09
C ALA A 795 10.66 -2.79 -27.48
N ASP A 796 10.68 -2.05 -28.59
CA ASP A 796 11.83 -1.28 -29.07
C ASP A 796 12.28 -0.19 -28.07
N SER A 797 11.33 0.42 -27.38
CA SER A 797 11.60 1.53 -26.45
C SER A 797 11.95 1.08 -25.02
N LEU A 798 11.79 -0.20 -24.69
CA LEU A 798 12.05 -0.73 -23.35
C LEU A 798 13.48 -0.48 -22.88
N SER A 799 14.46 -0.71 -23.76
CA SER A 799 15.87 -0.51 -23.45
C SER A 799 16.23 0.97 -23.23
N ILE A 800 15.55 1.87 -23.92
CA ILE A 800 15.71 3.33 -23.75
C ILE A 800 15.22 3.74 -22.36
N ARG A 801 14.03 3.33 -21.98
CA ARG A 801 13.42 3.65 -20.68
C ARG A 801 14.23 3.08 -19.51
N ARG A 802 14.70 1.84 -19.62
CA ARG A 802 15.55 1.21 -18.61
C ARG A 802 16.86 1.96 -18.41
N GLU A 803 17.52 2.34 -19.51
CA GLU A 803 18.81 3.03 -19.39
C GLU A 803 18.62 4.47 -18.88
N ALA A 804 17.54 5.15 -19.26
CA ALA A 804 17.21 6.46 -18.71
C ALA A 804 17.01 6.39 -17.17
N LEU A 805 16.29 5.38 -16.69
CA LEU A 805 16.11 5.13 -15.25
C LEU A 805 17.45 4.83 -14.56
N ASN A 806 18.29 3.94 -15.14
CA ASN A 806 19.59 3.58 -14.56
C ASN A 806 20.52 4.80 -14.42
N LYS A 807 20.41 5.75 -15.33
CA LYS A 807 21.21 7.00 -15.32
C LYS A 807 20.53 8.15 -14.53
N GLY A 808 19.34 7.94 -13.98
CA GLY A 808 18.60 8.97 -13.27
C GLY A 808 18.19 10.16 -14.16
N LEU A 809 18.00 9.93 -15.47
CA LEU A 809 17.59 10.96 -16.40
C LEU A 809 16.11 11.28 -16.26
N ALA A 810 15.75 12.55 -16.41
CA ALA A 810 14.38 12.95 -16.60
C ALA A 810 13.83 12.35 -17.91
N TYR A 811 12.75 11.56 -17.80
CA TYR A 811 12.12 10.94 -18.96
C TYR A 811 10.59 11.05 -18.89
N TYR A 812 9.99 11.26 -20.05
CA TYR A 812 8.55 11.45 -20.17
C TYR A 812 8.01 10.55 -21.26
N THR A 813 6.95 9.82 -20.92
CA THR A 813 6.29 8.86 -21.82
C THR A 813 5.03 9.44 -22.46
N THR A 814 4.65 10.67 -22.10
CA THR A 814 3.51 11.41 -22.65
C THR A 814 3.91 12.80 -23.09
N MET A 815 3.19 13.36 -24.07
CA MET A 815 3.45 14.74 -24.52
C MET A 815 3.00 15.79 -23.49
N ARG A 816 1.99 15.48 -22.68
CA ARG A 816 1.54 16.36 -21.59
C ARG A 816 2.60 16.47 -20.50
N GLY A 817 3.17 15.33 -20.06
CA GLY A 817 4.30 15.31 -19.13
C GLY A 817 5.53 16.04 -19.66
N ALA A 818 5.88 15.82 -20.95
CA ALA A 818 6.99 16.52 -21.60
C ALA A 818 6.77 18.06 -21.64
N ARG A 819 5.54 18.51 -21.88
CA ARG A 819 5.17 19.94 -21.87
C ARG A 819 5.30 20.53 -20.46
N ALA A 820 4.83 19.82 -19.43
CA ALA A 820 4.97 20.24 -18.04
C ALA A 820 6.45 20.35 -17.64
N ALA A 821 7.29 19.40 -18.09
CA ALA A 821 8.74 19.43 -17.87
C ALA A 821 9.39 20.66 -18.50
N VAL A 822 9.03 21.01 -19.73
CA VAL A 822 9.55 22.21 -20.40
C VAL A 822 9.14 23.49 -19.67
N MET A 823 7.91 23.56 -19.16
CA MET A 823 7.47 24.69 -18.32
C MET A 823 8.28 24.76 -17.01
N GLY A 824 8.59 23.61 -16.40
CA GLY A 824 9.47 23.51 -15.25
C GLY A 824 10.89 23.98 -15.55
N ILE A 825 11.49 23.51 -16.64
CA ILE A 825 12.82 23.94 -17.10
C ILE A 825 12.84 25.46 -17.36
N GLU A 826 11.83 25.97 -18.03
CA GLU A 826 11.71 27.41 -18.29
C GLU A 826 11.63 28.23 -16.99
N ALA A 827 10.87 27.77 -16.00
CA ALA A 827 10.78 28.42 -14.70
C ALA A 827 12.14 28.41 -13.98
N ILE A 828 12.86 27.30 -13.97
CA ILE A 828 14.21 27.20 -13.37
C ILE A 828 15.19 28.17 -14.03
N LEU A 829 15.15 28.31 -15.36
CA LEU A 829 16.12 29.13 -16.10
C LEU A 829 15.80 30.63 -16.06
N LYS A 830 14.51 31.00 -15.92
CA LYS A 830 14.07 32.40 -16.09
C LYS A 830 13.53 33.09 -14.85
N LYS A 831 13.20 32.33 -13.81
CA LYS A 831 12.55 32.84 -12.59
C LYS A 831 13.35 32.44 -11.37
N GLU A 832 13.34 33.28 -10.34
CA GLU A 832 13.98 32.98 -9.08
C GLU A 832 13.18 31.94 -8.29
N LEU A 833 13.89 31.06 -7.59
CA LEU A 833 13.31 30.08 -6.68
C LEU A 833 12.74 30.79 -5.45
N THR A 834 11.45 30.64 -5.22
CA THR A 834 10.80 31.14 -4.01
C THR A 834 10.57 29.99 -3.04
N ILE A 835 11.10 30.12 -1.83
CA ILE A 835 10.88 29.17 -0.72
C ILE A 835 9.97 29.81 0.30
N ARG A 836 8.85 29.14 0.62
CA ARG A 836 7.87 29.58 1.63
C ARG A 836 7.36 28.36 2.39
N SER A 837 6.97 28.60 3.64
CA SER A 837 6.27 27.56 4.39
C SER A 837 4.86 27.30 3.84
N LEU A 838 4.31 26.12 4.09
CA LEU A 838 2.94 25.77 3.73
C LEU A 838 1.93 26.74 4.39
N GLN A 839 2.23 27.17 5.61
CA GLN A 839 1.44 28.14 6.35
C GLN A 839 1.37 29.49 5.64
N GLU A 840 2.51 29.99 5.13
CA GLU A 840 2.56 31.25 4.37
C GLU A 840 1.77 31.20 3.06
N TYR A 841 1.78 30.04 2.36
CA TYR A 841 0.93 29.83 1.20
C TYR A 841 -0.56 29.87 1.55
N ASN A 842 -0.94 29.21 2.65
CA ASN A 842 -2.33 29.14 3.11
C ASN A 842 -2.85 30.43 3.80
N CYS A 843 -1.98 31.29 4.33
CA CYS A 843 -2.37 32.59 4.90
C CYS A 843 -2.72 33.67 3.83
N ARG A 844 -2.40 33.43 2.56
CA ARG A 844 -2.68 34.36 1.45
C ARG A 844 -4.03 34.10 0.75
N ARG A 845 -5.05 33.80 1.53
CA ARG A 845 -6.42 33.55 1.04
C ARG A 845 -7.13 34.83 0.61
#